data_ab3f94767dd1279120d9fc622e844a18
#
_entry.id   ab3f94767dd1279120d9fc622e844a18
#
_cell.length_a   1.000
_cell.length_b   1.000
_cell.length_c   1.000
_cell.angle_alpha   90.00
_cell.angle_beta   90.00
_cell.angle_gamma   90.00
#
_symmetry.space_group_name_H-M   'P 1'
#
loop_
_entity.id
_entity.type
_entity.pdbx_description
1 polymer ?
#
loop_
_entity_poly.entity_id
_entity_poly.type
_entity_poly.pdbx_seq_one_letter_code
_entity_poly.pdbx_strand_id
1 'polypeptide(L)'
;MRQLTFLLLLFMPFLNYGQTLGVLSGQVVDAQTGVGLEGATVLLENTALGASTDASGYFTIKNIPPKTYNVVVSFLGFETYTQFNVIIKSVGTAPQQIALTPQEDTLEEVVVQSNPFKTTKETPLSTQTFSAVEIETYPGGNNDITKVVQSMPGISPSIGGFRNDIIIRGGAPNETVYYLDGIEIPNINHFSTQGSAGGPVGLINVSFIQDVTLSSSAFGAEYDNPLSGVLSFQQREGNPNGFGANFRLGASEAALTLEGPLSSTKEGPARTTFIASVRRSYLQFLFELIGLPIRPDYWDFQWKVKHKINANNTLTFLGIGSVDDFSVKAPDSYDERQQAGLEQVPIIKQQSLTTGVVWKRVLADSKGLLETALSTNRLNNLFSRYKDNEAQEGLLFQNDSYEWETKLRTNLTVFAPRWKWNFGFNLQYSDYANTTSSIFYGVNYGTAVDFMKYGAFAKGQASYFDGRLDIGMGLRADTDSFSTGSGFFDTLSPRVSLSYQLTPNDQWRFNASVGRYYKIPTYTMLGFQGLNGVFVNQNARYARSDHYVAGLEYRIGPAARLTAEGFLKQYSNYPVSVLDGVALANKGGGFEVLGNEAITDNGEGRSYGMELLYQQKLTKNFYGIFAYTYFFSEFTGVGSSYLPSVWDSRHLISFSGGYKLKKNWELSARWRYAGKTPYVPTDVDASLRAYPEIILDYSQLGTKKLNPFSLVDVRVDKKWNFSKYSLNLYFDFQNVLAQATPLPEEYGLARDSEGVALTPRRLVEISNDQQNNIPIPTFGIVMDF
;
A
#
# COMPACT_ATOMS: atom_id res chain seq x y z
N MET A 1 -6.73 -25.92 30.58
CA MET A 1 -6.19 -25.19 31.76
C MET A 1 -4.75 -25.57 32.17
N ARG A 2 -4.34 -26.85 32.21
CA ARG A 2 -2.96 -27.24 32.57
C ARG A 2 -1.87 -26.73 31.60
N GLN A 3 -2.16 -26.58 30.30
CA GLN A 3 -1.19 -26.08 29.32
C GLN A 3 -1.01 -24.56 29.40
N LEU A 4 -2.06 -23.81 29.78
CA LEU A 4 -1.98 -22.36 30.00
C LEU A 4 -1.12 -22.01 31.22
N THR A 5 -1.15 -22.84 32.24
CA THR A 5 -0.35 -22.68 33.48
C THR A 5 1.12 -22.93 33.22
N PHE A 6 1.47 -23.82 32.27
CA PHE A 6 2.85 -24.09 31.88
C PHE A 6 3.48 -22.94 31.08
N LEU A 7 2.67 -22.30 30.19
CA LEU A 7 3.09 -21.10 29.47
C LEU A 7 3.34 -19.91 30.43
N LEU A 8 2.51 -19.73 31.44
CA LEU A 8 2.67 -18.67 32.45
C LEU A 8 3.89 -18.88 33.35
N LEU A 9 4.30 -20.11 33.62
CA LEU A 9 5.50 -20.44 34.43
C LEU A 9 6.81 -20.24 33.66
N LEU A 10 6.82 -20.29 32.33
CA LEU A 10 7.99 -19.99 31.50
C LEU A 10 8.34 -18.48 31.49
N PHE A 11 7.41 -17.61 31.88
CA PHE A 11 7.60 -16.15 31.92
C PHE A 11 8.07 -15.61 33.29
N MET A 12 8.13 -16.41 34.36
CA MET A 12 8.54 -15.93 35.68
C MET A 12 10.02 -15.51 35.84
N PRO A 13 11.02 -16.04 35.13
CA PRO A 13 12.41 -15.63 35.35
C PRO A 13 12.81 -14.28 34.75
N PHE A 14 11.94 -13.63 33.97
CA PHE A 14 12.29 -12.37 33.27
C PHE A 14 11.98 -11.08 34.05
N LEU A 15 11.53 -11.17 35.29
CA LEU A 15 10.98 -10.02 36.03
C LEU A 15 12.02 -9.11 36.74
N ASN A 16 13.33 -9.41 36.72
CA ASN A 16 14.32 -8.69 37.54
C ASN A 16 15.63 -8.28 36.83
N TYR A 17 15.61 -8.02 35.48
CA TYR A 17 16.80 -7.44 34.85
C TYR A 17 16.61 -5.93 34.68
N GLY A 18 17.57 -5.15 35.20
CA GLY A 18 17.65 -3.71 35.01
C GLY A 18 17.69 -3.38 33.51
N GLN A 19 16.82 -2.47 33.05
CA GLN A 19 16.83 -2.00 31.68
C GLN A 19 18.15 -1.25 31.41
N THR A 20 18.88 -1.68 30.38
CA THR A 20 20.09 -0.98 29.94
C THR A 20 19.70 0.26 29.13
N LEU A 21 20.57 1.29 29.12
CA LEU A 21 20.35 2.52 28.41
C LEU A 21 20.50 2.33 26.90
N GLY A 22 19.66 3.00 26.14
CA GLY A 22 19.66 2.96 24.67
C GLY A 22 20.53 4.05 24.04
N VAL A 23 20.61 3.98 22.72
CA VAL A 23 21.28 4.95 21.85
C VAL A 23 20.35 5.36 20.72
N LEU A 24 20.28 6.65 20.43
CA LEU A 24 19.65 7.19 19.22
C LEU A 24 20.73 7.76 18.32
N SER A 25 20.82 7.25 17.12
CA SER A 25 21.66 7.78 16.06
C SER A 25 20.84 8.15 14.83
N GLY A 26 21.40 8.97 13.97
CA GLY A 26 20.74 9.35 12.73
C GLY A 26 21.50 10.38 11.93
N GLN A 27 20.86 10.88 10.90
CA GLN A 27 21.39 11.93 10.05
C GLN A 27 20.33 13.03 9.86
N VAL A 28 20.74 14.29 10.01
CA VAL A 28 19.93 15.46 9.68
C VAL A 28 20.39 15.97 8.32
N VAL A 29 19.45 16.10 7.39
CA VAL A 29 19.73 16.52 6.02
C VAL A 29 18.81 17.68 5.62
N ASP A 30 19.24 18.46 4.65
CA ASP A 30 18.39 19.40 3.93
C ASP A 30 17.35 18.63 3.10
N ALA A 31 16.07 18.93 3.29
CA ALA A 31 14.97 18.26 2.60
C ALA A 31 14.95 18.48 1.09
N GLN A 32 15.58 19.53 0.59
CA GLN A 32 15.65 19.83 -0.84
C GLN A 32 16.81 19.11 -1.52
N THR A 33 17.99 19.16 -0.91
CA THR A 33 19.23 18.68 -1.53
C THR A 33 19.64 17.29 -1.05
N GLY A 34 19.18 16.88 0.15
CA GLY A 34 19.63 15.66 0.81
C GLY A 34 21.04 15.74 1.39
N VAL A 35 21.66 16.93 1.40
CA VAL A 35 22.99 17.16 1.98
C VAL A 35 22.88 17.18 3.50
N GLY A 36 23.87 16.59 4.19
CA GLY A 36 23.93 16.61 5.66
C GLY A 36 24.12 18.04 6.20
N LEU A 37 23.40 18.37 7.26
CA LEU A 37 23.44 19.67 7.93
C LEU A 37 24.39 19.58 9.14
N GLU A 38 25.53 20.28 9.08
CA GLU A 38 26.49 20.33 10.18
C GLU A 38 26.03 21.31 11.26
N GLY A 39 26.15 20.91 12.54
CA GLY A 39 25.79 21.75 13.68
C GLY A 39 24.29 21.84 13.99
N ALA A 40 23.46 21.04 13.33
CA ALA A 40 22.04 20.97 13.69
C ALA A 40 21.87 20.39 15.11
N THR A 41 20.96 20.97 15.88
CA THR A 41 20.69 20.55 17.26
C THR A 41 19.57 19.51 17.28
N VAL A 42 19.82 18.37 17.92
CA VAL A 42 18.87 17.27 18.10
C VAL A 42 18.61 17.07 19.58
N LEU A 43 17.34 17.21 20.03
CA LEU A 43 16.95 17.12 21.42
C LEU A 43 15.83 16.10 21.61
N LEU A 44 15.84 15.35 22.72
CA LEU A 44 14.70 14.56 23.15
C LEU A 44 13.76 15.46 23.97
N GLU A 45 12.54 15.63 23.49
CA GLU A 45 11.54 16.53 24.08
C GLU A 45 11.34 16.23 25.58
N ASN A 46 11.25 17.30 26.39
CA ASN A 46 11.10 17.23 27.85
C ASN A 46 12.26 16.52 28.58
N THR A 47 13.46 16.55 28.02
CA THR A 47 14.69 16.03 28.65
C THR A 47 15.87 16.98 28.40
N ALA A 48 17.00 16.76 29.12
CA ALA A 48 18.26 17.42 28.84
C ALA A 48 19.16 16.63 27.87
N LEU A 49 18.65 15.57 27.24
CA LEU A 49 19.42 14.68 26.35
C LEU A 49 19.38 15.21 24.92
N GLY A 50 20.55 15.43 24.32
CA GLY A 50 20.66 15.90 22.97
C GLY A 50 22.07 15.76 22.42
N ALA A 51 22.24 16.10 21.14
CA ALA A 51 23.52 16.15 20.42
C ALA A 51 23.45 17.17 19.29
N SER A 52 24.61 17.64 18.83
CA SER A 52 24.77 18.36 17.55
C SER A 52 25.25 17.40 16.47
N THR A 53 24.93 17.71 15.23
CA THR A 53 25.36 16.92 14.07
C THR A 53 26.80 17.25 13.67
N ASP A 54 27.52 16.25 13.12
CA ASP A 54 28.84 16.38 12.54
C ASP A 54 28.82 17.01 11.12
N ALA A 55 30.00 17.17 10.49
CA ALA A 55 30.15 17.73 9.15
C ALA A 55 29.37 16.98 8.03
N SER A 56 28.94 15.78 8.27
CA SER A 56 28.12 14.96 7.37
C SER A 56 26.65 14.91 7.80
N GLY A 57 26.26 15.67 8.82
CA GLY A 57 24.93 15.70 9.37
C GLY A 57 24.59 14.55 10.32
N TYR A 58 25.55 13.68 10.70
CA TYR A 58 25.28 12.58 11.62
C TYR A 58 25.30 13.03 13.08
N PHE A 59 24.41 12.41 13.90
CA PHE A 59 24.36 12.62 15.33
C PHE A 59 24.25 11.28 16.08
N THR A 60 24.64 11.29 17.36
CA THR A 60 24.46 10.15 18.28
C THR A 60 24.19 10.67 19.68
N ILE A 61 23.03 10.33 20.24
CA ILE A 61 22.67 10.57 21.65
C ILE A 61 22.78 9.24 22.39
N LYS A 62 23.59 9.20 23.45
CA LYS A 62 23.85 8.02 24.26
C LYS A 62 23.12 8.10 25.61
N ASN A 63 23.08 6.98 26.31
CA ASN A 63 22.57 6.88 27.69
C ASN A 63 21.09 7.27 27.83
N ILE A 64 20.26 6.92 26.82
CA ILE A 64 18.84 7.22 26.84
C ILE A 64 18.06 6.12 27.53
N PRO A 65 17.22 6.42 28.53
CA PRO A 65 16.30 5.43 29.09
C PRO A 65 15.34 4.88 28.02
N PRO A 66 15.21 3.54 27.84
CA PRO A 66 14.37 2.96 26.81
C PRO A 66 12.90 3.26 27.03
N LYS A 67 12.33 4.13 26.21
CA LYS A 67 10.91 4.47 26.10
C LYS A 67 10.64 5.20 24.79
N THR A 68 9.44 5.68 24.59
CA THR A 68 9.09 6.51 23.43
C THR A 68 9.35 7.99 23.74
N TYR A 69 9.95 8.69 22.77
CA TYR A 69 10.23 10.11 22.80
C TYR A 69 9.73 10.82 21.53
N ASN A 70 9.49 12.13 21.65
CA ASN A 70 9.51 13.00 20.48
C ASN A 70 10.93 13.58 20.34
N VAL A 71 11.41 13.68 19.12
CA VAL A 71 12.75 14.19 18.81
C VAL A 71 12.61 15.53 18.10
N VAL A 72 13.09 16.59 18.72
CA VAL A 72 13.04 17.95 18.18
C VAL A 72 14.38 18.27 17.53
N VAL A 73 14.35 18.70 16.27
CA VAL A 73 15.54 19.04 15.50
C VAL A 73 15.44 20.47 14.99
N SER A 74 16.45 21.27 15.24
CA SER A 74 16.52 22.68 14.83
C SER A 74 17.87 23.03 14.21
N PHE A 75 17.85 23.90 13.22
CA PHE A 75 19.04 24.43 12.57
C PHE A 75 18.77 25.85 12.04
N LEU A 76 19.76 26.72 12.10
CA LEU A 76 19.61 28.10 11.64
C LEU A 76 19.26 28.17 10.15
N GLY A 77 18.22 28.92 9.78
CA GLY A 77 17.72 29.01 8.40
C GLY A 77 16.82 27.84 7.96
N PHE A 78 16.39 26.99 8.91
CA PHE A 78 15.49 25.87 8.65
C PHE A 78 14.33 25.87 9.64
N GLU A 79 13.19 25.31 9.21
CA GLU A 79 12.05 25.07 10.09
C GLU A 79 12.39 24.02 11.16
N THR A 80 12.04 24.31 12.43
CA THR A 80 12.18 23.33 13.52
C THR A 80 11.25 22.15 13.28
N TYR A 81 11.78 20.95 13.20
CA TYR A 81 11.04 19.70 12.96
C TYR A 81 10.93 18.87 14.21
N THR A 82 9.74 18.31 14.47
CA THR A 82 9.52 17.31 15.53
C THR A 82 9.17 15.96 14.92
N GLN A 83 10.01 14.97 15.16
CA GLN A 83 9.71 13.58 14.84
C GLN A 83 9.00 12.95 16.03
N PHE A 84 7.72 12.65 15.87
CA PHE A 84 6.89 12.08 16.92
C PHE A 84 7.08 10.57 17.02
N ASN A 85 6.86 10.04 18.25
CA ASN A 85 6.72 8.61 18.51
C ASN A 85 8.00 7.78 18.20
N VAL A 86 9.20 8.30 18.51
CA VAL A 86 10.47 7.56 18.33
C VAL A 86 10.68 6.60 19.49
N ILE A 87 10.71 5.30 19.21
CA ILE A 87 10.92 4.25 20.21
C ILE A 87 12.41 4.01 20.38
N ILE A 88 12.92 4.29 21.59
CA ILE A 88 14.30 3.99 21.96
C ILE A 88 14.34 2.62 22.64
N LYS A 89 15.11 1.72 22.06
CA LYS A 89 15.40 0.38 22.56
C LYS A 89 16.80 0.35 23.20
N SER A 90 17.08 -0.65 24.02
CA SER A 90 18.45 -0.84 24.55
C SER A 90 19.44 -1.22 23.45
N VAL A 91 18.99 -1.97 22.46
CA VAL A 91 19.70 -2.36 21.24
C VAL A 91 18.75 -2.30 20.05
N GLY A 92 19.29 -2.25 18.84
CA GLY A 92 18.47 -2.33 17.63
C GLY A 92 17.57 -1.11 17.37
N THR A 93 17.87 0.06 17.96
CA THR A 93 17.19 1.29 17.57
C THR A 93 17.64 1.71 16.18
N ALA A 94 16.73 1.68 15.21
CA ALA A 94 17.05 2.03 13.82
C ALA A 94 17.52 3.49 13.72
N PRO A 95 18.59 3.77 12.95
CA PRO A 95 19.03 5.13 12.70
C PRO A 95 17.93 5.98 12.09
N GLN A 96 17.80 7.23 12.55
CA GLN A 96 16.77 8.15 12.07
C GLN A 96 17.32 9.00 10.93
N GLN A 97 16.55 9.18 9.86
CA GLN A 97 16.83 10.17 8.82
C GLN A 97 15.84 11.31 8.95
N ILE A 98 16.32 12.50 9.26
CA ILE A 98 15.50 13.69 9.52
C ILE A 98 15.83 14.74 8.48
N ALA A 99 14.84 15.12 7.68
CA ALA A 99 14.98 16.14 6.65
C ALA A 99 14.35 17.45 7.13
N LEU A 100 15.17 18.52 7.21
CA LEU A 100 14.71 19.85 7.57
C LEU A 100 14.40 20.67 6.32
N THR A 101 13.28 21.39 6.33
CA THR A 101 12.88 22.29 5.26
C THR A 101 13.55 23.64 5.45
N PRO A 102 14.25 24.20 4.43
CA PRO A 102 14.78 25.55 4.50
C PRO A 102 13.66 26.57 4.77
N GLN A 103 13.91 27.50 5.68
CA GLN A 103 13.01 28.60 5.97
C GLN A 103 13.18 29.68 4.90
N GLU A 104 12.10 30.11 4.27
CA GLU A 104 12.12 31.29 3.38
C GLU A 104 12.20 32.55 4.27
N ASP A 105 13.16 33.43 4.00
CA ASP A 105 13.57 34.59 4.80
C ASP A 105 12.43 35.31 5.56
N THR A 106 12.41 35.17 6.87
CA THR A 106 11.76 36.13 7.79
C THR A 106 12.77 36.61 8.80
N LEU A 107 13.04 37.92 8.80
CA LEU A 107 14.01 38.60 9.70
C LEU A 107 13.50 38.68 11.16
N GLU A 108 12.42 38.05 11.51
CA GLU A 108 11.91 37.96 12.89
C GLU A 108 12.12 36.56 13.45
N GLU A 109 12.53 36.49 14.72
CA GLU A 109 12.74 35.28 15.51
C GLU A 109 11.39 34.60 15.84
N VAL A 110 10.64 34.22 14.80
CA VAL A 110 9.45 33.38 14.95
C VAL A 110 9.94 31.95 14.83
N VAL A 111 9.83 31.18 15.90
CA VAL A 111 10.07 29.73 15.88
C VAL A 111 8.97 29.09 15.02
N VAL A 112 9.22 28.98 13.73
CA VAL A 112 8.34 28.28 12.80
C VAL A 112 8.56 26.78 13.00
N GLN A 113 7.55 26.11 13.52
CA GLN A 113 7.55 24.68 13.69
C GLN A 113 7.03 24.03 12.40
N SER A 114 7.83 23.13 11.79
CA SER A 114 7.43 22.45 10.58
C SER A 114 6.16 21.61 10.81
N ASN A 115 5.36 21.48 9.75
CA ASN A 115 4.15 20.67 9.77
C ASN A 115 4.51 19.18 9.92
N PRO A 116 4.10 18.48 11.00
CA PRO A 116 4.36 17.06 11.19
C PRO A 116 3.54 16.17 10.24
N PHE A 117 2.59 16.75 9.54
CA PHE A 117 1.70 16.05 8.60
C PHE A 117 2.20 16.27 7.18
N LYS A 118 3.26 15.59 6.78
CA LYS A 118 3.96 15.74 5.51
C LYS A 118 3.02 15.99 4.31
N THR A 119 2.86 17.24 3.94
CA THR A 119 2.23 17.68 2.69
C THR A 119 3.26 18.44 1.88
N THR A 120 3.15 18.44 0.57
CA THR A 120 4.01 19.26 -0.31
C THR A 120 3.21 20.43 -0.89
N LYS A 121 3.90 21.45 -1.37
CA LYS A 121 3.24 22.59 -2.06
C LYS A 121 2.47 22.13 -3.31
N GLU A 122 2.86 21.01 -3.91
CA GLU A 122 2.20 20.42 -5.08
C GLU A 122 1.00 19.54 -4.67
N THR A 123 1.12 18.82 -3.54
CA THR A 123 0.07 17.94 -3.01
C THR A 123 -0.36 18.39 -1.62
N PRO A 124 -1.03 19.55 -1.51
CA PRO A 124 -1.35 20.16 -0.21
C PRO A 124 -2.51 19.48 0.51
N LEU A 125 -3.26 18.61 -0.18
CA LEU A 125 -4.45 17.92 0.34
C LEU A 125 -4.49 16.47 -0.15
N SER A 126 -5.43 15.70 0.37
CA SER A 126 -5.61 14.27 0.00
C SER A 126 -4.36 13.41 0.19
N THR A 127 -3.43 13.83 1.07
CA THR A 127 -2.18 13.13 1.34
C THR A 127 -2.10 12.73 2.81
N GLN A 128 -1.78 11.45 3.05
CA GLN A 128 -1.65 10.88 4.39
C GLN A 128 -0.32 10.13 4.50
N THR A 129 0.38 10.31 5.62
CA THR A 129 1.64 9.61 5.88
C THR A 129 1.57 8.88 7.22
N PHE A 130 1.95 7.60 7.22
CA PHE A 130 2.18 6.78 8.39
C PHE A 130 3.67 6.55 8.61
N SER A 131 4.10 6.68 9.85
CA SER A 131 5.44 6.31 10.28
C SER A 131 5.56 4.81 10.54
N ALA A 132 6.79 4.29 10.53
CA ALA A 132 7.08 2.89 10.85
C ALA A 132 6.42 2.43 12.16
N VAL A 133 6.46 3.27 13.19
CA VAL A 133 5.91 2.93 14.52
C VAL A 133 4.38 2.82 14.51
N GLU A 134 3.70 3.74 13.80
CA GLU A 134 2.24 3.68 13.64
C GLU A 134 1.81 2.40 12.90
N ILE A 135 2.66 1.89 11.99
CA ILE A 135 2.44 0.65 11.25
C ILE A 135 2.70 -0.59 12.12
N GLU A 136 3.84 -0.63 12.83
CA GLU A 136 4.24 -1.78 13.66
C GLU A 136 3.27 -2.09 14.80
N THR A 137 2.63 -1.07 15.38
CA THR A 137 1.70 -1.22 16.52
C THR A 137 0.23 -1.20 16.09
N TYR A 138 -0.04 -1.28 14.79
CA TYR A 138 -1.39 -1.19 14.23
C TYR A 138 -2.21 -2.45 14.57
N PRO A 139 -3.41 -2.31 15.23
CA PRO A 139 -4.26 -3.45 15.58
C PRO A 139 -4.86 -4.13 14.36
N GLY A 140 -4.90 -5.46 14.38
CA GLY A 140 -5.42 -6.28 13.28
C GLY A 140 -4.64 -6.16 11.97
N GLY A 141 -3.44 -5.58 12.02
CA GLY A 141 -2.58 -5.40 10.85
C GLY A 141 -1.78 -6.64 10.50
N ASN A 142 -1.50 -7.53 11.46
CA ASN A 142 -0.68 -8.74 11.26
C ASN A 142 0.64 -8.48 10.50
N ASN A 143 1.28 -7.33 10.75
CA ASN A 143 2.47 -6.85 10.03
C ASN A 143 2.25 -6.63 8.51
N ASP A 144 1.03 -6.52 8.06
CA ASP A 144 0.67 -6.25 6.68
C ASP A 144 0.39 -4.75 6.48
N ILE A 145 1.22 -4.08 5.69
CA ILE A 145 1.12 -2.65 5.43
C ILE A 145 -0.19 -2.28 4.71
N THR A 146 -0.73 -3.17 3.91
CA THR A 146 -1.96 -2.92 3.16
C THR A 146 -3.17 -2.83 4.09
N LYS A 147 -3.18 -3.60 5.18
CA LYS A 147 -4.20 -3.50 6.24
C LYS A 147 -4.17 -2.14 6.95
N VAL A 148 -2.99 -1.57 7.11
CA VAL A 148 -2.82 -0.22 7.70
C VAL A 148 -3.35 0.83 6.74
N VAL A 149 -2.99 0.76 5.46
CA VAL A 149 -3.47 1.67 4.41
C VAL A 149 -4.99 1.64 4.27
N GLN A 150 -5.61 0.46 4.40
CA GLN A 150 -7.08 0.32 4.37
C GLN A 150 -7.83 1.09 5.47
N SER A 151 -7.16 1.67 6.46
CA SER A 151 -7.79 2.54 7.47
C SER A 151 -7.70 4.03 7.16
N MET A 152 -7.08 4.39 6.05
CA MET A 152 -7.03 5.80 5.60
C MET A 152 -8.40 6.26 5.08
N PRO A 153 -8.65 7.60 5.08
CA PRO A 153 -9.89 8.14 4.52
C PRO A 153 -10.09 7.71 3.07
N GLY A 154 -11.33 7.49 2.69
CA GLY A 154 -11.70 7.18 1.31
C GLY A 154 -11.32 5.79 0.80
N ILE A 155 -10.81 4.89 1.66
CA ILE A 155 -10.47 3.54 1.26
C ILE A 155 -11.56 2.56 1.65
N SER A 156 -12.20 1.96 0.64
CA SER A 156 -13.19 0.90 0.80
C SER A 156 -12.51 -0.45 1.06
N PRO A 157 -13.06 -1.30 1.93
CA PRO A 157 -12.62 -2.69 2.03
C PRO A 157 -13.01 -3.46 0.76
N SER A 158 -12.27 -4.51 0.43
CA SER A 158 -12.70 -5.48 -0.57
C SER A 158 -13.93 -6.27 -0.10
N ILE A 159 -14.75 -6.71 -1.02
CA ILE A 159 -15.90 -7.56 -0.74
C ILE A 159 -15.43 -8.84 -0.03
N GLY A 160 -16.07 -9.19 1.07
CA GLY A 160 -15.71 -10.37 1.86
C GLY A 160 -14.43 -10.22 2.71
N GLY A 161 -13.65 -9.17 2.56
CA GLY A 161 -12.48 -8.90 3.40
C GLY A 161 -11.27 -9.84 3.22
N PHE A 162 -11.32 -10.76 2.25
CA PHE A 162 -10.25 -11.75 1.99
C PHE A 162 -9.08 -11.20 1.18
N ARG A 163 -9.25 -10.05 0.54
CA ARG A 163 -8.24 -9.43 -0.31
C ARG A 163 -7.78 -8.10 0.28
N ASN A 164 -6.56 -7.75 -0.04
CA ASN A 164 -5.93 -6.49 0.35
C ASN A 164 -6.03 -5.41 -0.74
N ASP A 165 -7.14 -5.37 -1.48
CA ASP A 165 -7.35 -4.32 -2.46
C ASP A 165 -7.32 -2.94 -1.80
N ILE A 166 -6.69 -1.98 -2.47
CA ILE A 166 -6.67 -0.58 -2.07
C ILE A 166 -7.59 0.19 -3.03
N ILE A 167 -8.83 0.33 -2.61
CA ILE A 167 -9.92 0.92 -3.39
C ILE A 167 -10.14 2.35 -2.91
N ILE A 168 -9.65 3.33 -3.66
CA ILE A 168 -9.62 4.72 -3.24
C ILE A 168 -10.77 5.50 -3.83
N ARG A 169 -11.65 6.03 -2.96
CA ARG A 169 -12.78 6.86 -3.37
C ARG A 169 -13.63 6.18 -4.44
N GLY A 170 -13.86 4.87 -4.29
CA GLY A 170 -14.68 4.08 -5.19
C GLY A 170 -14.12 3.80 -6.59
N GLY A 171 -12.82 4.02 -6.83
CA GLY A 171 -12.14 3.57 -8.05
C GLY A 171 -11.84 2.07 -8.02
N ALA A 172 -11.42 1.50 -9.16
CA ALA A 172 -11.06 0.08 -9.24
C ALA A 172 -9.72 -0.24 -8.56
N PRO A 173 -9.48 -1.50 -8.14
CA PRO A 173 -8.23 -1.89 -7.47
C PRO A 173 -6.96 -1.62 -8.30
N ASN A 174 -7.03 -1.73 -9.62
CA ASN A 174 -5.91 -1.52 -10.52
C ASN A 174 -5.61 -0.04 -10.84
N GLU A 175 -6.34 0.92 -10.25
CA GLU A 175 -6.18 2.35 -10.53
C GLU A 175 -5.10 3.03 -9.67
N THR A 176 -4.55 2.30 -8.69
CA THR A 176 -3.48 2.78 -7.80
C THR A 176 -2.12 2.32 -8.33
N VAL A 177 -1.10 3.17 -8.21
CA VAL A 177 0.29 2.84 -8.52
C VAL A 177 1.15 2.86 -7.27
N TYR A 178 2.18 2.01 -7.25
CA TYR A 178 3.00 1.76 -6.07
C TYR A 178 4.47 2.07 -6.35
N TYR A 179 5.12 2.79 -5.43
CA TYR A 179 6.54 3.15 -5.53
C TYR A 179 7.30 2.73 -4.29
N LEU A 180 8.47 2.15 -4.48
CA LEU A 180 9.42 1.77 -3.42
C LEU A 180 10.74 2.53 -3.64
N ASP A 181 11.04 3.53 -2.79
CA ASP A 181 12.21 4.41 -2.93
C ASP A 181 12.40 5.01 -4.35
N GLY A 182 11.30 5.36 -5.04
CA GLY A 182 11.30 5.94 -6.38
C GLY A 182 11.28 4.95 -7.54
N ILE A 183 11.34 3.64 -7.27
CA ILE A 183 11.12 2.57 -8.24
C ILE A 183 9.64 2.16 -8.20
N GLU A 184 8.99 2.07 -9.36
CA GLU A 184 7.64 1.54 -9.46
C GLU A 184 7.65 0.02 -9.29
N ILE A 185 6.75 -0.49 -8.44
CA ILE A 185 6.50 -1.91 -8.23
C ILE A 185 5.09 -2.25 -8.74
N PRO A 186 4.91 -3.37 -9.48
CA PRO A 186 3.64 -3.65 -10.15
C PRO A 186 2.51 -3.99 -9.17
N ASN A 187 2.84 -4.62 -8.06
CA ASN A 187 1.89 -4.96 -7.00
C ASN A 187 2.58 -4.98 -5.63
N ILE A 188 1.78 -5.04 -4.57
CA ILE A 188 2.23 -5.05 -3.16
C ILE A 188 1.69 -6.24 -2.38
N ASN A 189 1.11 -7.23 -3.06
CA ASN A 189 0.48 -8.39 -2.45
C ASN A 189 1.01 -9.71 -3.03
N HIS A 190 1.05 -10.75 -2.21
CA HIS A 190 1.17 -12.14 -2.64
C HIS A 190 -0.12 -12.60 -3.33
N PHE A 191 -0.02 -13.56 -4.25
CA PHE A 191 -1.15 -14.13 -5.00
C PHE A 191 -1.99 -13.05 -5.69
N SER A 192 -1.33 -12.05 -6.26
CA SER A 192 -2.02 -10.93 -6.91
C SER A 192 -2.74 -11.38 -8.18
N THR A 193 -3.93 -10.84 -8.39
CA THR A 193 -4.73 -11.11 -9.59
C THR A 193 -4.16 -10.33 -10.77
N GLN A 194 -3.93 -11.00 -11.90
CA GLN A 194 -3.45 -10.37 -13.11
C GLN A 194 -4.48 -9.39 -13.68
N GLY A 195 -4.02 -8.19 -14.09
CA GLY A 195 -4.89 -7.10 -14.54
C GLY A 195 -5.60 -6.33 -13.42
N SER A 196 -5.51 -6.82 -12.17
CA SER A 196 -5.94 -6.15 -10.94
C SER A 196 -4.71 -5.87 -10.06
N ALA A 197 -4.87 -5.64 -8.76
CA ALA A 197 -3.75 -5.41 -7.85
C ALA A 197 -3.92 -6.10 -6.49
N GLY A 198 -5.07 -6.70 -6.23
CA GLY A 198 -5.41 -7.30 -4.94
C GLY A 198 -4.88 -8.73 -4.79
N GLY A 199 -4.53 -9.08 -3.57
CA GLY A 199 -4.14 -10.41 -3.11
C GLY A 199 -4.42 -10.51 -1.62
N PRO A 200 -4.34 -11.71 -1.00
CA PRO A 200 -4.77 -11.90 0.39
C PRO A 200 -3.77 -11.39 1.44
N VAL A 201 -2.50 -11.25 1.10
CA VAL A 201 -1.40 -10.94 2.04
C VAL A 201 -0.43 -9.93 1.43
N GLY A 202 0.02 -8.96 2.22
CA GLY A 202 0.98 -7.95 1.79
C GLY A 202 2.40 -8.48 1.60
N LEU A 203 3.04 -8.07 0.51
CA LEU A 203 4.40 -8.46 0.13
C LEU A 203 5.48 -7.64 0.86
N ILE A 204 5.21 -6.41 1.27
CA ILE A 204 6.22 -5.51 1.80
C ILE A 204 6.50 -5.81 3.28
N ASN A 205 7.75 -6.03 3.64
CA ASN A 205 8.16 -6.25 5.02
C ASN A 205 8.17 -4.93 5.81
N VAL A 206 7.34 -4.84 6.85
CA VAL A 206 7.18 -3.66 7.71
C VAL A 206 8.51 -3.22 8.37
N SER A 207 9.44 -4.16 8.65
CA SER A 207 10.73 -3.83 9.27
C SER A 207 11.65 -2.96 8.38
N PHE A 208 11.36 -2.87 7.07
CA PHE A 208 12.06 -2.00 6.12
C PHE A 208 11.51 -0.59 6.06
N ILE A 209 10.28 -0.40 6.48
CA ILE A 209 9.56 0.85 6.24
C ILE A 209 10.05 1.95 7.18
N GLN A 210 10.33 3.12 6.64
CA GLN A 210 10.49 4.37 7.36
C GLN A 210 9.16 5.13 7.43
N ASP A 211 8.52 5.30 6.27
CA ASP A 211 7.18 5.88 6.17
C ASP A 211 6.47 5.42 4.88
N VAL A 212 5.15 5.54 4.91
CA VAL A 212 4.28 5.27 3.76
C VAL A 212 3.39 6.46 3.53
N THR A 213 3.39 6.96 2.30
CA THR A 213 2.57 8.10 1.90
C THR A 213 1.54 7.65 0.88
N LEU A 214 0.27 7.86 1.18
CA LEU A 214 -0.85 7.74 0.26
C LEU A 214 -1.26 9.11 -0.24
N SER A 215 -1.39 9.26 -1.56
CA SER A 215 -2.06 10.39 -2.20
C SER A 215 -3.31 9.87 -2.92
N SER A 216 -4.49 10.31 -2.50
CA SER A 216 -5.79 9.88 -3.07
C SER A 216 -6.33 10.83 -4.14
N SER A 217 -5.65 11.95 -4.37
CA SER A 217 -5.84 12.92 -5.45
C SER A 217 -4.64 13.87 -5.48
N ALA A 218 -4.61 14.82 -6.40
CA ALA A 218 -3.57 15.84 -6.53
C ALA A 218 -2.15 15.25 -6.71
N PHE A 219 -2.03 14.12 -7.40
CA PHE A 219 -0.72 13.47 -7.62
C PHE A 219 0.21 14.36 -8.44
N GLY A 220 1.50 14.34 -8.09
CA GLY A 220 2.53 15.04 -8.84
C GLY A 220 2.68 14.55 -10.29
N ALA A 221 3.20 15.41 -11.18
CA ALA A 221 3.37 15.09 -12.60
C ALA A 221 4.43 14.01 -12.86
N GLU A 222 5.27 13.68 -11.89
CA GLU A 222 6.26 12.59 -11.97
C GLU A 222 5.64 11.19 -12.02
N TYR A 223 4.38 11.04 -11.61
CA TYR A 223 3.70 9.76 -11.59
C TYR A 223 2.90 9.54 -12.86
N ASP A 224 3.18 8.42 -13.53
CA ASP A 224 2.42 7.92 -14.68
C ASP A 224 1.40 6.85 -14.24
N ASN A 225 0.34 6.71 -15.03
CA ASN A 225 -0.72 5.70 -14.82
C ASN A 225 -1.63 5.77 -13.58
N PRO A 226 -1.56 6.67 -12.59
CA PRO A 226 -2.54 6.68 -11.52
C PRO A 226 -3.88 7.23 -12.01
N LEU A 227 -4.99 6.55 -11.69
CA LEU A 227 -6.34 7.08 -11.83
C LEU A 227 -7.00 7.35 -10.47
N SER A 228 -6.66 6.56 -9.43
CA SER A 228 -7.26 6.71 -8.11
C SER A 228 -6.27 7.06 -7.01
N GLY A 229 -5.03 6.60 -7.07
CA GLY A 229 -4.07 6.84 -6.02
C GLY A 229 -2.61 6.57 -6.38
N VAL A 230 -1.74 7.17 -5.58
CA VAL A 230 -0.30 6.87 -5.54
C VAL A 230 0.05 6.46 -4.12
N LEU A 231 0.66 5.31 -3.97
CA LEU A 231 1.17 4.82 -2.69
C LEU A 231 2.70 4.71 -2.77
N SER A 232 3.38 5.51 -1.96
CA SER A 232 4.84 5.57 -1.94
C SER A 232 5.37 5.03 -0.61
N PHE A 233 6.24 4.04 -0.71
CA PHE A 233 6.94 3.41 0.42
C PHE A 233 8.37 3.94 0.48
N GLN A 234 8.72 4.54 1.60
CA GLN A 234 10.09 4.93 1.89
C GLN A 234 10.74 3.90 2.81
N GLN A 235 11.81 3.28 2.35
CA GLN A 235 12.55 2.30 3.13
C GLN A 235 13.59 3.00 4.02
N ARG A 236 13.76 2.52 5.25
CA ARG A 236 14.86 2.93 6.11
C ARG A 236 16.21 2.48 5.55
N GLU A 237 17.27 3.07 6.03
CA GLU A 237 18.63 2.67 5.70
C GLU A 237 19.15 1.64 6.69
N GLY A 238 20.12 0.84 6.26
CA GLY A 238 20.87 -0.04 7.16
C GLY A 238 21.74 0.76 8.14
N ASN A 239 21.99 0.22 9.31
CA ASN A 239 22.78 0.88 10.36
C ASN A 239 24.25 1.12 9.91
N PRO A 240 24.73 2.37 9.81
CA PRO A 240 26.09 2.64 9.40
C PRO A 240 27.13 2.40 10.51
N ASN A 241 26.71 2.22 11.77
CA ASN A 241 27.57 2.16 12.94
C ASN A 241 27.81 0.74 13.45
N GLY A 242 27.01 -0.25 13.02
CA GLY A 242 27.14 -1.62 13.49
C GLY A 242 26.13 -2.57 12.85
N PHE A 243 26.35 -3.86 13.05
CA PHE A 243 25.42 -4.88 12.64
C PHE A 243 24.22 -4.95 13.59
N GLY A 244 23.05 -5.15 13.02
CA GLY A 244 21.81 -5.39 13.73
C GLY A 244 21.02 -6.52 13.08
N ALA A 245 20.14 -7.14 13.88
CA ALA A 245 19.21 -8.15 13.42
C ALA A 245 17.85 -7.91 14.05
N ASN A 246 16.79 -8.12 13.27
CA ASN A 246 15.40 -8.16 13.73
C ASN A 246 14.81 -9.52 13.38
N PHE A 247 14.39 -10.26 14.38
CA PHE A 247 13.63 -11.50 14.22
C PHE A 247 12.18 -11.25 14.61
N ARG A 248 11.26 -11.65 13.74
CA ARG A 248 9.83 -11.53 13.95
C ARG A 248 9.16 -12.87 13.76
N LEU A 249 8.32 -13.24 14.70
CA LEU A 249 7.42 -14.38 14.61
C LEU A 249 5.99 -13.84 14.82
N GLY A 250 5.19 -13.83 13.78
CA GLY A 250 3.80 -13.37 13.79
C GLY A 250 2.81 -14.53 13.88
N ALA A 251 1.54 -14.24 13.63
CA ALA A 251 0.48 -15.25 13.59
C ALA A 251 0.58 -16.18 12.37
N SER A 252 1.11 -15.67 11.26
CA SER A 252 1.08 -16.33 9.97
C SER A 252 2.46 -16.50 9.31
N GLU A 253 3.50 -15.88 9.87
CA GLU A 253 4.80 -15.77 9.23
C GLU A 253 5.95 -15.62 10.21
N ALA A 254 7.14 -16.05 9.78
CA ALA A 254 8.41 -15.75 10.40
C ALA A 254 9.28 -14.92 9.47
N ALA A 255 9.95 -13.89 10.01
CA ALA A 255 10.83 -13.00 9.25
C ALA A 255 12.16 -12.79 9.98
N LEU A 256 13.23 -12.75 9.21
CA LEU A 256 14.56 -12.36 9.67
C LEU A 256 15.05 -11.19 8.82
N THR A 257 15.39 -10.08 9.46
CA THR A 257 15.99 -8.91 8.83
C THR A 257 17.38 -8.69 9.40
N LEU A 258 18.37 -8.52 8.54
CA LEU A 258 19.75 -8.22 8.89
C LEU A 258 20.13 -6.86 8.31
N GLU A 259 20.92 -6.09 9.04
CA GLU A 259 21.39 -4.79 8.58
C GLU A 259 22.79 -4.49 9.10
N GLY A 260 23.49 -3.58 8.45
CA GLY A 260 24.78 -3.12 8.92
C GLY A 260 25.66 -2.49 7.85
N PRO A 261 26.91 -2.17 8.22
CA PRO A 261 27.91 -1.65 7.30
C PRO A 261 28.51 -2.76 6.43
N LEU A 262 28.67 -2.51 5.13
CA LEU A 262 29.47 -3.36 4.22
C LEU A 262 30.89 -2.83 4.01
N SER A 263 31.17 -1.58 4.41
CA SER A 263 32.51 -0.99 4.37
C SER A 263 32.90 -0.53 5.76
N SER A 264 34.07 -0.92 6.25
CA SER A 264 34.62 -0.34 7.47
C SER A 264 35.35 0.95 7.15
N THR A 265 35.04 2.00 7.90
CA THR A 265 35.86 3.20 7.95
C THR A 265 36.54 3.22 9.32
N LYS A 266 37.84 3.54 9.37
CA LYS A 266 38.57 3.69 10.65
C LYS A 266 38.04 4.89 11.44
N GLU A 267 37.43 5.84 10.77
CA GLU A 267 36.85 7.05 11.34
C GLU A 267 35.50 7.34 10.66
N GLY A 268 34.43 7.49 11.45
CA GLY A 268 33.11 7.87 11.01
C GLY A 268 32.19 6.74 10.53
N PRO A 269 30.96 7.07 10.14
CA PRO A 269 29.97 6.10 9.71
C PRO A 269 30.32 5.47 8.35
N ALA A 270 29.89 4.21 8.15
CA ALA A 270 30.17 3.49 6.92
C ALA A 270 29.55 4.15 5.68
N ARG A 271 30.31 4.17 4.58
CA ARG A 271 29.84 4.70 3.28
C ARG A 271 28.86 3.77 2.57
N THR A 272 28.95 2.46 2.89
CA THR A 272 28.08 1.45 2.31
C THR A 272 27.35 0.72 3.43
N THR A 273 26.02 0.76 3.37
CA THR A 273 25.15 0.07 4.32
C THR A 273 24.22 -0.86 3.57
N PHE A 274 23.77 -1.91 4.24
CA PHE A 274 22.75 -2.81 3.74
C PHE A 274 21.67 -3.08 4.76
N ILE A 275 20.48 -3.42 4.27
CA ILE A 275 19.41 -4.07 5.00
C ILE A 275 18.83 -5.14 4.06
N ALA A 276 18.63 -6.36 4.59
CA ALA A 276 18.11 -7.48 3.83
C ALA A 276 17.21 -8.34 4.70
N SER A 277 16.14 -8.88 4.15
CA SER A 277 15.24 -9.80 4.85
C SER A 277 14.83 -10.98 4.02
N VAL A 278 14.47 -12.04 4.73
CA VAL A 278 13.73 -13.18 4.23
C VAL A 278 12.53 -13.38 5.15
N ARG A 279 11.37 -13.67 4.53
CA ARG A 279 10.12 -13.98 5.23
C ARG A 279 9.54 -15.27 4.68
N ARG A 280 9.00 -16.10 5.57
CA ARG A 280 8.36 -17.37 5.27
C ARG A 280 6.98 -17.41 5.90
N SER A 281 5.96 -17.73 5.10
CA SER A 281 4.62 -18.04 5.58
C SER A 281 4.54 -19.43 6.19
N TYR A 282 3.65 -19.59 7.17
CA TYR A 282 3.16 -20.88 7.65
C TYR A 282 1.62 -20.90 7.77
N LEU A 283 0.94 -20.05 6.98
CA LEU A 283 -0.51 -19.98 6.90
C LEU A 283 -1.15 -21.34 6.58
N GLN A 284 -0.50 -22.16 5.78
CA GLN A 284 -0.96 -23.51 5.45
C GLN A 284 -1.26 -24.35 6.71
N PHE A 285 -0.39 -24.29 7.73
CA PHE A 285 -0.60 -25.02 8.99
C PHE A 285 -1.73 -24.43 9.82
N LEU A 286 -1.85 -23.10 9.84
CA LEU A 286 -2.94 -22.42 10.53
C LEU A 286 -4.29 -22.75 9.90
N PHE A 287 -4.37 -22.75 8.57
CA PHE A 287 -5.59 -23.05 7.82
C PHE A 287 -5.99 -24.52 7.96
N GLU A 288 -5.01 -25.43 7.99
CA GLU A 288 -5.27 -26.84 8.31
C GLU A 288 -5.89 -27.00 9.71
N LEU A 289 -5.31 -26.29 10.71
CA LEU A 289 -5.79 -26.35 12.10
C LEU A 289 -7.23 -25.86 12.27
N ILE A 290 -7.66 -24.87 11.46
CA ILE A 290 -9.03 -24.31 11.50
C ILE A 290 -9.96 -24.94 10.45
N GLY A 291 -9.51 -26.00 9.78
CA GLY A 291 -10.32 -26.79 8.84
C GLY A 291 -10.59 -26.13 7.50
N LEU A 292 -9.79 -25.16 7.05
CA LEU A 292 -9.92 -24.59 5.71
C LEU A 292 -9.24 -25.46 4.66
N PRO A 293 -9.82 -25.63 3.44
CA PRO A 293 -9.24 -26.46 2.39
C PRO A 293 -8.07 -25.81 1.66
N ILE A 294 -7.84 -24.53 1.84
CA ILE A 294 -6.78 -23.74 1.16
C ILE A 294 -5.45 -23.79 1.89
N ARG A 295 -4.35 -23.82 1.13
CA ARG A 295 -2.97 -23.96 1.64
C ARG A 295 -2.05 -22.90 1.02
N PRO A 296 -2.17 -21.61 1.41
CA PRO A 296 -1.27 -20.58 0.93
C PRO A 296 0.11 -20.74 1.54
N ASP A 297 1.11 -20.76 0.70
CA ASP A 297 2.52 -20.85 1.05
C ASP A 297 3.32 -19.82 0.26
N TYR A 298 4.16 -19.03 0.93
CA TYR A 298 5.00 -18.07 0.26
C TYR A 298 6.35 -17.87 0.94
N TRP A 299 7.33 -17.49 0.13
CA TRP A 299 8.56 -16.88 0.53
C TRP A 299 8.65 -15.49 -0.07
N ASP A 300 9.19 -14.53 0.67
CA ASP A 300 9.60 -13.25 0.09
C ASP A 300 10.96 -12.79 0.59
N PHE A 301 11.54 -11.92 -0.23
CA PHE A 301 12.88 -11.38 -0.05
C PHE A 301 12.84 -9.90 -0.32
N GLN A 302 13.48 -9.11 0.53
CA GLN A 302 13.61 -7.68 0.33
C GLN A 302 15.03 -7.25 0.70
N TRP A 303 15.63 -6.35 -0.09
CA TRP A 303 16.96 -5.84 0.17
C TRP A 303 17.11 -4.41 -0.30
N LYS A 304 18.02 -3.68 0.39
CA LYS A 304 18.48 -2.35 0.01
C LYS A 304 19.94 -2.20 0.39
N VAL A 305 20.77 -1.75 -0.56
CA VAL A 305 22.17 -1.40 -0.35
C VAL A 305 22.36 0.05 -0.79
N LYS A 306 22.77 0.90 0.14
CA LYS A 306 23.07 2.31 -0.14
C LYS A 306 24.57 2.51 -0.10
N HIS A 307 25.12 3.16 -1.14
CA HIS A 307 26.52 3.50 -1.26
C HIS A 307 26.71 5.01 -1.51
N LYS A 308 27.39 5.68 -0.60
CA LYS A 308 27.80 7.09 -0.77
C LYS A 308 29.13 7.13 -1.51
N ILE A 309 29.09 7.46 -2.81
CA ILE A 309 30.31 7.64 -3.63
C ILE A 309 31.11 8.84 -3.09
N ASN A 310 30.41 9.95 -2.87
CA ASN A 310 30.93 11.20 -2.26
C ASN A 310 29.77 12.02 -1.68
N ALA A 311 30.03 13.23 -1.22
CA ALA A 311 29.02 14.11 -0.64
C ALA A 311 27.82 14.39 -1.57
N ASN A 312 28.05 14.42 -2.88
CA ASN A 312 27.06 14.82 -3.88
C ASN A 312 26.47 13.62 -4.66
N ASN A 313 27.00 12.42 -4.49
CA ASN A 313 26.56 11.25 -5.29
C ASN A 313 26.28 10.05 -4.39
N THR A 314 25.09 9.51 -4.53
CA THR A 314 24.63 8.30 -3.82
C THR A 314 24.04 7.31 -4.80
N LEU A 315 24.40 6.04 -4.68
CA LEU A 315 23.78 4.92 -5.36
C LEU A 315 22.98 4.10 -4.35
N THR A 316 21.78 3.70 -4.73
CA THR A 316 20.95 2.80 -3.96
C THR A 316 20.54 1.64 -4.84
N PHE A 317 20.91 0.41 -4.46
CA PHE A 317 20.45 -0.84 -5.06
C PHE A 317 19.35 -1.40 -4.17
N LEU A 318 18.23 -1.75 -4.74
CA LEU A 318 17.13 -2.30 -3.97
C LEU A 318 16.36 -3.34 -4.76
N GLY A 319 15.63 -4.18 -4.04
CA GLY A 319 14.74 -5.14 -4.66
C GLY A 319 13.79 -5.78 -3.67
N ILE A 320 12.74 -6.36 -4.23
CA ILE A 320 11.71 -7.12 -3.56
C ILE A 320 11.27 -8.25 -4.49
N GLY A 321 11.02 -9.43 -3.94
CA GLY A 321 10.55 -10.56 -4.74
C GLY A 321 9.86 -11.61 -3.90
N SER A 322 9.05 -12.45 -4.54
CA SER A 322 8.33 -13.55 -3.90
C SER A 322 8.30 -14.81 -4.75
N VAL A 323 8.07 -15.92 -4.06
CA VAL A 323 7.68 -17.21 -4.62
C VAL A 323 6.45 -17.68 -3.87
N ASP A 324 5.34 -17.79 -4.58
CA ASP A 324 4.02 -18.02 -4.03
C ASP A 324 3.45 -19.34 -4.58
N ASP A 325 2.93 -20.19 -3.69
CA ASP A 325 2.23 -21.44 -4.03
C ASP A 325 0.91 -21.50 -3.23
N PHE A 326 -0.19 -21.42 -3.96
CA PHE A 326 -1.53 -21.50 -3.39
C PHE A 326 -2.17 -22.79 -3.89
N SER A 327 -2.24 -23.76 -3.02
CA SER A 327 -2.80 -25.09 -3.28
C SER A 327 -4.02 -25.35 -2.41
N VAL A 328 -4.69 -26.46 -2.63
CA VAL A 328 -5.84 -26.92 -1.85
C VAL A 328 -5.60 -28.33 -1.34
N LYS A 329 -6.30 -28.71 -0.28
CA LYS A 329 -6.31 -30.06 0.30
C LYS A 329 -7.72 -30.41 0.77
N ALA A 330 -8.17 -31.60 0.44
CA ALA A 330 -9.47 -32.09 0.87
C ALA A 330 -9.56 -32.16 2.41
N PRO A 331 -10.74 -31.89 2.98
CA PRO A 331 -10.97 -32.06 4.42
C PRO A 331 -11.00 -33.55 4.78
N ASP A 332 -10.66 -33.88 6.06
CA ASP A 332 -10.70 -35.25 6.57
C ASP A 332 -12.12 -35.84 6.64
N SER A 333 -13.14 -34.98 6.69
CA SER A 333 -14.56 -35.37 6.67
C SER A 333 -15.32 -34.42 5.76
N TYR A 334 -16.39 -34.91 5.14
CA TYR A 334 -17.24 -34.11 4.27
C TYR A 334 -17.84 -32.91 5.02
N ASP A 335 -17.64 -31.75 4.43
CA ASP A 335 -18.27 -30.48 4.80
C ASP A 335 -18.63 -29.75 3.49
N GLU A 336 -19.89 -29.36 3.34
CA GLU A 336 -20.42 -28.80 2.09
C GLU A 336 -19.66 -27.57 1.63
N ARG A 337 -19.32 -26.70 2.56
CA ARG A 337 -18.60 -25.46 2.27
C ARG A 337 -17.14 -25.71 1.91
N GLN A 338 -16.46 -26.54 2.68
CA GLN A 338 -15.08 -26.90 2.38
C GLN A 338 -14.97 -27.60 1.03
N GLN A 339 -15.95 -28.43 0.68
CA GLN A 339 -16.02 -29.08 -0.62
C GLN A 339 -16.24 -28.08 -1.76
N ALA A 340 -17.16 -27.11 -1.59
CA ALA A 340 -17.34 -26.05 -2.58
C ALA A 340 -16.07 -25.21 -2.74
N GLY A 341 -15.40 -24.85 -1.62
CA GLY A 341 -14.11 -24.16 -1.65
C GLY A 341 -13.01 -24.97 -2.36
N LEU A 342 -12.93 -26.28 -2.10
CA LEU A 342 -11.99 -27.17 -2.77
C LEU A 342 -12.15 -27.16 -4.30
N GLU A 343 -13.39 -27.15 -4.78
CA GLU A 343 -13.71 -27.21 -6.21
C GLU A 343 -13.60 -25.87 -6.93
N GLN A 344 -13.96 -24.77 -6.27
CA GLN A 344 -14.08 -23.45 -6.90
C GLN A 344 -12.83 -22.59 -6.77
N VAL A 345 -12.02 -22.80 -5.72
CA VAL A 345 -10.80 -21.99 -5.51
C VAL A 345 -9.70 -22.42 -6.49
N PRO A 346 -9.08 -21.46 -7.19
CA PRO A 346 -8.00 -21.79 -8.14
C PRO A 346 -6.70 -22.19 -7.45
N ILE A 347 -5.89 -22.95 -8.16
CA ILE A 347 -4.47 -23.17 -7.85
C ILE A 347 -3.69 -22.00 -8.45
N ILE A 348 -2.89 -21.32 -7.64
CA ILE A 348 -2.10 -20.16 -8.07
C ILE A 348 -0.63 -20.39 -7.76
N LYS A 349 0.23 -20.28 -8.77
CA LYS A 349 1.70 -20.28 -8.61
C LYS A 349 2.24 -18.99 -9.20
N GLN A 350 2.91 -18.19 -8.37
CA GLN A 350 3.46 -16.90 -8.79
C GLN A 350 4.93 -16.78 -8.40
N GLN A 351 5.67 -16.06 -9.24
CA GLN A 351 7.02 -15.60 -8.93
C GLN A 351 7.11 -14.14 -9.32
N SER A 352 7.48 -13.29 -8.38
CA SER A 352 7.66 -11.87 -8.62
C SER A 352 9.07 -11.43 -8.25
N LEU A 353 9.61 -10.51 -9.04
CA LEU A 353 10.87 -9.85 -8.75
C LEU A 353 10.85 -8.42 -9.29
N THR A 354 11.06 -7.46 -8.42
CA THR A 354 11.39 -6.08 -8.78
C THR A 354 12.77 -5.77 -8.25
N THR A 355 13.66 -5.28 -9.08
CA THR A 355 14.98 -4.82 -8.65
C THR A 355 15.41 -3.60 -9.44
N GLY A 356 16.28 -2.78 -8.87
CA GLY A 356 16.80 -1.63 -9.58
C GLY A 356 17.86 -0.86 -8.84
N VAL A 357 18.34 0.17 -9.50
CA VAL A 357 19.33 1.10 -9.00
C VAL A 357 18.83 2.54 -9.12
N VAL A 358 18.98 3.30 -8.06
CA VAL A 358 18.67 4.74 -8.03
C VAL A 358 19.96 5.50 -7.80
N TRP A 359 20.29 6.38 -8.73
CA TRP A 359 21.40 7.31 -8.61
C TRP A 359 20.87 8.70 -8.31
N LYS A 360 21.32 9.26 -7.17
CA LYS A 360 21.04 10.64 -6.78
C LYS A 360 22.30 11.46 -6.86
N ARG A 361 22.22 12.60 -7.54
CA ARG A 361 23.32 13.56 -7.67
C ARG A 361 22.86 14.96 -7.33
N VAL A 362 23.48 15.57 -6.31
CA VAL A 362 23.32 16.98 -5.99
C VAL A 362 24.20 17.77 -6.98
N LEU A 363 23.58 18.73 -7.67
CA LEU A 363 24.29 19.59 -8.62
C LEU A 363 25.15 20.61 -7.90
N ALA A 364 26.10 21.21 -8.63
CA ALA A 364 27.03 22.20 -8.08
C ALA A 364 26.26 23.33 -7.35
N ASP A 365 26.84 23.81 -6.25
CA ASP A 365 26.29 24.86 -5.37
C ASP A 365 24.88 24.54 -4.84
N SER A 366 24.54 23.28 -4.72
CA SER A 366 23.19 22.80 -4.30
C SER A 366 22.03 23.40 -5.11
N LYS A 367 22.26 23.81 -6.35
CA LYS A 367 21.26 24.45 -7.23
C LYS A 367 20.25 23.47 -7.82
N GLY A 368 20.41 22.18 -7.58
CA GLY A 368 19.47 21.18 -8.09
C GLY A 368 19.84 19.76 -7.68
N LEU A 369 18.97 18.85 -8.05
CA LEU A 369 19.08 17.42 -7.79
C LEU A 369 18.73 16.65 -9.07
N LEU A 370 19.60 15.73 -9.47
CA LEU A 370 19.30 14.74 -10.51
C LEU A 370 19.08 13.39 -9.83
N GLU A 371 17.93 12.78 -10.10
CA GLU A 371 17.61 11.43 -9.68
C GLU A 371 17.32 10.58 -10.94
N THR A 372 18.04 9.48 -11.09
CA THR A 372 17.83 8.53 -12.18
C THR A 372 17.67 7.14 -11.62
N ALA A 373 16.58 6.47 -11.97
CA ALA A 373 16.26 5.12 -11.58
C ALA A 373 16.19 4.22 -12.81
N LEU A 374 16.90 3.10 -12.76
CA LEU A 374 16.78 1.99 -13.71
C LEU A 374 16.27 0.78 -12.94
N SER A 375 15.15 0.22 -13.35
CA SER A 375 14.56 -0.93 -12.67
C SER A 375 14.02 -1.95 -13.66
N THR A 376 13.89 -3.19 -13.19
CA THR A 376 13.20 -4.25 -13.92
C THR A 376 12.21 -4.94 -13.00
N ASN A 377 11.02 -5.23 -13.54
CA ASN A 377 9.96 -6.01 -12.91
C ASN A 377 9.74 -7.28 -13.70
N ARG A 378 9.60 -8.41 -13.04
CA ARG A 378 9.19 -9.67 -13.66
C ARG A 378 8.13 -10.33 -12.79
N LEU A 379 7.02 -10.70 -13.40
CA LEU A 379 5.95 -11.47 -12.81
C LEU A 379 5.66 -12.68 -13.69
N ASN A 380 5.79 -13.88 -13.15
CA ASN A 380 5.29 -15.11 -13.76
C ASN A 380 4.05 -15.52 -12.97
N ASN A 381 2.98 -15.86 -13.66
CA ASN A 381 1.72 -16.23 -13.04
C ASN A 381 1.12 -17.44 -13.74
N LEU A 382 0.88 -18.50 -12.97
CA LEU A 382 0.13 -19.67 -13.39
C LEU A 382 -1.12 -19.76 -12.52
N PHE A 383 -2.27 -19.62 -13.15
CA PHE A 383 -3.58 -19.74 -12.55
C PHE A 383 -4.29 -20.95 -13.20
N SER A 384 -4.70 -21.93 -12.39
CA SER A 384 -5.29 -23.15 -12.90
C SER A 384 -6.48 -23.59 -12.08
N ARG A 385 -7.45 -24.21 -12.73
CA ARG A 385 -8.57 -24.90 -12.08
C ARG A 385 -8.77 -26.27 -12.72
N TYR A 386 -8.95 -27.27 -11.88
CA TYR A 386 -9.10 -28.64 -12.31
C TYR A 386 -10.45 -29.18 -11.87
N LYS A 387 -10.88 -30.29 -12.48
CA LYS A 387 -12.03 -31.06 -12.04
C LYS A 387 -11.79 -31.64 -10.63
N ASP A 388 -10.58 -32.12 -10.40
CA ASP A 388 -10.04 -32.47 -9.11
C ASP A 388 -8.84 -31.55 -8.83
N ASN A 389 -9.08 -30.52 -8.01
CA ASN A 389 -8.05 -29.51 -7.68
C ASN A 389 -6.95 -30.06 -6.78
N GLU A 390 -7.23 -31.06 -5.92
CA GLU A 390 -6.22 -31.66 -5.06
C GLU A 390 -5.26 -32.54 -5.86
N ALA A 391 -5.79 -33.46 -6.68
CA ALA A 391 -5.00 -34.30 -7.55
C ALA A 391 -4.44 -33.56 -8.78
N GLN A 392 -4.95 -32.36 -9.08
CA GLN A 392 -4.67 -31.57 -10.29
C GLN A 392 -4.96 -32.37 -11.58
N GLU A 393 -6.09 -33.07 -11.59
CA GLU A 393 -6.56 -33.87 -12.72
C GLU A 393 -7.78 -33.25 -13.39
N GLY A 394 -7.85 -33.40 -14.73
CA GLY A 394 -8.96 -32.87 -15.53
C GLY A 394 -8.98 -31.35 -15.62
N LEU A 395 -7.97 -30.76 -16.24
CA LEU A 395 -7.81 -29.32 -16.41
C LEU A 395 -9.06 -28.68 -17.02
N LEU A 396 -9.65 -27.70 -16.34
CA LEU A 396 -10.85 -26.95 -16.76
C LEU A 396 -10.52 -25.54 -17.25
N PHE A 397 -9.60 -24.88 -16.56
CA PHE A 397 -9.13 -23.55 -16.89
C PHE A 397 -7.63 -23.44 -16.57
N GLN A 398 -6.88 -22.80 -17.45
CA GLN A 398 -5.50 -22.41 -17.19
C GLN A 398 -5.19 -21.08 -17.86
N ASN A 399 -4.54 -20.19 -17.11
CA ASN A 399 -3.89 -19.01 -17.62
C ASN A 399 -2.43 -19.04 -17.18
N ASP A 400 -1.51 -19.16 -18.12
CA ASP A 400 -0.07 -19.10 -17.90
C ASP A 400 0.47 -17.85 -18.57
N SER A 401 1.04 -16.95 -17.78
CA SER A 401 1.43 -15.64 -18.26
C SER A 401 2.69 -15.12 -17.59
N TYR A 402 3.40 -14.26 -18.30
CA TYR A 402 4.45 -13.46 -17.72
C TYR A 402 4.34 -12.00 -18.15
N GLU A 403 4.80 -11.13 -17.25
CA GLU A 403 4.99 -9.69 -17.48
C GLU A 403 6.43 -9.35 -17.16
N TRP A 404 7.11 -8.73 -18.11
CA TRP A 404 8.45 -8.19 -17.89
C TRP A 404 8.50 -6.75 -18.30
N GLU A 405 8.98 -5.90 -17.40
CA GLU A 405 9.12 -4.47 -17.64
C GLU A 405 10.53 -4.01 -17.25
N THR A 406 11.15 -3.21 -18.09
CA THR A 406 12.38 -2.49 -17.75
C THR A 406 12.13 -1.00 -17.90
N LYS A 407 12.37 -0.25 -16.82
CA LYS A 407 11.98 1.17 -16.69
C LYS A 407 13.20 2.03 -16.42
N LEU A 408 13.38 3.09 -17.21
CA LEU A 408 14.29 4.19 -16.94
C LEU A 408 13.47 5.43 -16.61
N ARG A 409 13.70 5.98 -15.42
CA ARG A 409 13.06 7.24 -14.98
C ARG A 409 14.15 8.24 -14.63
N THR A 410 14.00 9.46 -15.09
CA THR A 410 14.93 10.56 -14.78
C THR A 410 14.14 11.77 -14.32
N ASN A 411 14.62 12.39 -13.27
CA ASN A 411 13.99 13.52 -12.62
C ASN A 411 15.06 14.56 -12.27
N LEU A 412 15.00 15.73 -12.91
CA LEU A 412 15.88 16.87 -12.68
C LEU A 412 15.12 17.94 -11.91
N THR A 413 15.49 18.17 -10.67
CA THR A 413 14.99 19.29 -9.87
C THR A 413 15.95 20.46 -9.95
N VAL A 414 15.45 21.66 -10.20
CA VAL A 414 16.23 22.92 -10.24
C VAL A 414 15.63 23.89 -9.23
N PHE A 415 16.47 24.37 -8.33
CA PHE A 415 16.10 25.37 -7.33
C PHE A 415 16.43 26.77 -7.88
N ALA A 416 15.39 27.58 -8.08
CA ALA A 416 15.47 28.99 -8.44
C ALA A 416 14.96 29.85 -7.25
N PRO A 417 15.26 31.14 -7.19
CA PRO A 417 14.97 31.96 -6.01
C PRO A 417 13.54 31.93 -5.49
N ARG A 418 12.56 31.76 -6.36
CA ARG A 418 11.12 31.70 -6.01
C ARG A 418 10.47 30.41 -6.47
N TRP A 419 11.03 29.73 -7.48
CA TRP A 419 10.45 28.56 -8.11
C TRP A 419 11.34 27.35 -7.89
N LYS A 420 10.73 26.24 -7.56
CA LYS A 420 11.34 24.91 -7.68
C LYS A 420 10.75 24.25 -8.91
N TRP A 421 11.58 24.03 -9.91
CA TRP A 421 11.21 23.35 -11.15
C TRP A 421 11.64 21.89 -11.11
N ASN A 422 10.84 21.05 -11.74
CA ASN A 422 11.16 19.64 -11.86
C ASN A 422 10.78 19.18 -13.28
N PHE A 423 11.74 18.55 -13.95
CA PHE A 423 11.59 18.03 -15.30
C PHE A 423 11.99 16.56 -15.31
N GLY A 424 11.25 15.74 -16.05
CA GLY A 424 11.63 14.35 -16.15
C GLY A 424 11.04 13.67 -17.34
N PHE A 425 11.57 12.47 -17.57
CA PHE A 425 11.06 11.56 -18.56
C PHE A 425 11.11 10.14 -18.03
N ASN A 426 10.30 9.26 -18.61
CA ASN A 426 10.30 7.82 -18.38
C ASN A 426 10.28 7.08 -19.71
N LEU A 427 11.08 6.01 -19.77
CA LEU A 427 11.05 5.02 -20.84
C LEU A 427 10.76 3.68 -20.18
N GLN A 428 9.90 2.89 -20.79
CA GLN A 428 9.58 1.54 -20.33
C GLN A 428 9.53 0.61 -21.54
N TYR A 429 10.29 -0.47 -21.48
CA TYR A 429 10.09 -1.62 -22.36
C TYR A 429 9.21 -2.62 -21.60
N SER A 430 8.16 -3.07 -22.26
CA SER A 430 7.21 -4.05 -21.73
C SER A 430 7.17 -5.26 -22.65
N ASP A 431 7.22 -6.45 -22.07
CA ASP A 431 7.08 -7.72 -22.75
C ASP A 431 6.06 -8.57 -21.95
N TYR A 432 4.99 -8.94 -22.61
CA TYR A 432 3.88 -9.67 -22.01
C TYR A 432 3.52 -10.85 -22.89
N ALA A 433 3.39 -12.04 -22.31
CA ALA A 433 2.79 -13.18 -22.98
C ALA A 433 1.82 -13.91 -22.08
N ASN A 434 0.86 -14.56 -22.70
CA ASN A 434 -0.24 -15.25 -22.04
C ASN A 434 -0.69 -16.43 -22.90
N THR A 435 -0.85 -17.59 -22.27
CA THR A 435 -1.54 -18.74 -22.85
C THR A 435 -2.75 -19.04 -21.98
N THR A 436 -3.95 -18.95 -22.58
CA THR A 436 -5.22 -19.19 -21.88
C THR A 436 -5.93 -20.37 -22.52
N SER A 437 -6.32 -21.34 -21.70
CA SER A 437 -7.17 -22.47 -22.07
C SER A 437 -8.37 -22.55 -21.14
N SER A 438 -9.57 -22.62 -21.70
CA SER A 438 -10.82 -22.77 -20.94
C SER A 438 -11.78 -23.70 -21.66
N ILE A 439 -12.16 -24.79 -21.01
CA ILE A 439 -13.16 -25.72 -21.54
C ILE A 439 -14.55 -25.05 -21.53
N PHE A 440 -14.85 -24.22 -20.51
CA PHE A 440 -16.16 -23.58 -20.36
C PHE A 440 -16.47 -22.57 -21.45
N TYR A 441 -15.45 -21.78 -21.81
CA TYR A 441 -15.58 -20.73 -22.83
C TYR A 441 -15.16 -21.20 -24.22
N GLY A 442 -14.70 -22.46 -24.36
CA GLY A 442 -14.19 -22.99 -25.62
C GLY A 442 -12.98 -22.22 -26.14
N VAL A 443 -12.21 -21.61 -25.25
CA VAL A 443 -11.08 -20.74 -25.59
C VAL A 443 -9.79 -21.51 -25.43
N ASN A 444 -8.94 -21.43 -26.44
CA ASN A 444 -7.55 -21.86 -26.39
C ASN A 444 -6.72 -20.93 -27.27
N TYR A 445 -6.03 -19.97 -26.68
CA TYR A 445 -5.21 -19.04 -27.42
C TYR A 445 -3.92 -18.67 -26.68
N GLY A 446 -2.91 -18.29 -27.46
CA GLY A 446 -1.69 -17.69 -26.95
C GLY A 446 -1.49 -16.30 -27.56
N THR A 447 -0.98 -15.39 -26.77
CA THR A 447 -0.66 -14.04 -27.20
C THR A 447 0.69 -13.60 -26.66
N ALA A 448 1.38 -12.75 -27.43
CA ALA A 448 2.59 -12.07 -27.01
C ALA A 448 2.58 -10.65 -27.54
N VAL A 449 2.96 -9.69 -26.69
CA VAL A 449 3.01 -8.27 -27.02
C VAL A 449 4.25 -7.67 -26.39
N ASP A 450 5.08 -7.03 -27.21
CA ASP A 450 6.20 -6.24 -26.71
C ASP A 450 6.10 -4.80 -27.26
N PHE A 451 6.41 -3.83 -26.41
CA PHE A 451 6.32 -2.43 -26.82
C PHE A 451 7.12 -1.49 -25.89
N MET A 452 7.36 -0.30 -26.40
CA MET A 452 7.94 0.80 -25.66
C MET A 452 6.84 1.77 -25.19
N LYS A 453 6.88 2.14 -23.91
CA LYS A 453 6.10 3.23 -23.35
C LYS A 453 7.05 4.38 -23.02
N TYR A 454 6.66 5.60 -23.31
CA TYR A 454 7.44 6.79 -23.01
C TYR A 454 6.55 7.95 -22.61
N GLY A 455 7.07 8.76 -21.69
CA GLY A 455 6.39 9.92 -21.17
C GLY A 455 7.35 10.99 -20.71
N ALA A 456 6.88 12.21 -20.66
CA ALA A 456 7.63 13.34 -20.17
C ALA A 456 6.76 14.26 -19.33
N PHE A 457 7.39 14.93 -18.37
CA PHE A 457 6.69 15.89 -17.53
C PHE A 457 7.55 17.10 -17.20
N ALA A 458 6.85 18.20 -16.92
CA ALA A 458 7.41 19.40 -16.30
C ALA A 458 6.48 19.85 -15.19
N LYS A 459 7.05 20.24 -14.04
CA LYS A 459 6.28 20.81 -12.93
C LYS A 459 7.05 21.94 -12.26
N GLY A 460 6.30 22.88 -11.69
CA GLY A 460 6.84 24.00 -10.94
C GLY A 460 6.01 24.25 -9.69
N GLN A 461 6.68 24.71 -8.64
CA GLN A 461 6.03 25.14 -7.42
C GLN A 461 6.69 26.42 -6.90
N ALA A 462 5.87 27.31 -6.35
CA ALA A 462 6.31 28.57 -5.80
C ALA A 462 5.47 29.01 -4.62
N SER A 463 6.08 29.84 -3.76
CA SER A 463 5.38 30.51 -2.67
C SER A 463 5.33 32.01 -2.90
N TYR A 464 4.23 32.61 -2.51
CA TYR A 464 3.95 34.04 -2.58
C TYR A 464 3.44 34.56 -1.22
N PHE A 465 3.54 35.88 -1.02
CA PHE A 465 3.06 36.57 0.19
C PHE A 465 3.68 35.98 1.48
N ASP A 466 5.01 35.85 1.50
CA ASP A 466 5.80 35.32 2.62
C ASP A 466 5.32 33.91 3.06
N GLY A 467 5.13 33.01 2.08
CA GLY A 467 4.73 31.63 2.30
C GLY A 467 3.24 31.41 2.57
N ARG A 468 2.41 32.47 2.52
CA ARG A 468 0.95 32.36 2.74
C ARG A 468 0.19 31.71 1.58
N LEU A 469 0.73 31.80 0.36
CA LEU A 469 0.14 31.24 -0.84
C LEU A 469 1.15 30.32 -1.52
N ASP A 470 0.88 29.03 -1.53
CA ASP A 470 1.63 28.04 -2.30
C ASP A 470 0.87 27.68 -3.58
N ILE A 471 1.57 27.64 -4.70
CA ILE A 471 1.03 27.24 -6.01
C ILE A 471 1.88 26.11 -6.56
N GLY A 472 1.26 25.05 -7.01
CA GLY A 472 1.84 23.98 -7.77
C GLY A 472 1.22 23.88 -9.16
N MET A 473 2.02 23.63 -10.20
CA MET A 473 1.54 23.36 -11.55
C MET A 473 2.35 22.24 -12.18
N GLY A 474 1.72 21.43 -12.99
CA GLY A 474 2.38 20.33 -13.70
C GLY A 474 1.71 20.03 -15.01
N LEU A 475 2.50 19.53 -15.94
CA LEU A 475 2.04 19.01 -17.21
C LEU A 475 2.77 17.71 -17.50
N ARG A 476 2.03 16.71 -17.97
CA ARG A 476 2.58 15.41 -18.36
C ARG A 476 1.92 14.94 -19.65
N ALA A 477 2.63 14.14 -20.43
CA ALA A 477 2.09 13.39 -21.56
C ALA A 477 2.78 12.02 -21.63
N ASP A 478 2.02 11.00 -22.00
CA ASP A 478 2.48 9.61 -22.15
C ASP A 478 1.94 9.02 -23.44
N THR A 479 2.67 8.05 -24.01
CA THR A 479 2.20 7.23 -25.13
C THR A 479 2.97 5.92 -25.16
N ASP A 480 2.56 5.00 -26.02
CA ASP A 480 3.24 3.73 -26.27
C ASP A 480 3.34 3.43 -27.78
N SER A 481 4.13 2.43 -28.14
CA SER A 481 4.36 2.06 -29.54
C SER A 481 3.42 0.96 -30.04
N PHE A 482 2.53 0.43 -29.21
CA PHE A 482 1.63 -0.68 -29.56
C PHE A 482 0.18 -0.22 -29.77
N SER A 483 -0.38 0.53 -28.80
CA SER A 483 -1.77 0.99 -28.91
C SER A 483 -1.91 2.09 -29.96
N THR A 484 -3.04 2.09 -30.65
CA THR A 484 -3.33 3.09 -31.71
C THR A 484 -4.40 4.10 -31.27
N GLY A 485 -5.00 3.89 -30.10
CA GLY A 485 -6.13 4.71 -29.63
C GLY A 485 -5.74 6.05 -28.99
N SER A 486 -4.47 6.23 -28.59
CA SER A 486 -4.01 7.47 -27.94
C SER A 486 -2.59 7.85 -28.34
N GLY A 487 -2.44 9.00 -28.96
CA GLY A 487 -1.15 9.61 -29.25
C GLY A 487 -0.62 10.46 -28.08
N PHE A 488 0.62 10.91 -28.16
CA PHE A 488 1.30 11.67 -27.11
C PHE A 488 0.54 12.94 -26.67
N PHE A 489 -0.07 13.66 -27.61
CA PHE A 489 -0.83 14.88 -27.31
C PHE A 489 -2.25 14.62 -26.82
N ASP A 490 -2.79 13.42 -27.06
CA ASP A 490 -4.11 13.02 -26.56
C ASP A 490 -4.12 12.76 -25.06
N THR A 491 -2.95 12.49 -24.48
CA THR A 491 -2.77 12.21 -23.06
C THR A 491 -2.23 13.40 -22.25
N LEU A 492 -2.36 14.62 -22.79
CA LEU A 492 -1.97 15.82 -22.06
C LEU A 492 -2.69 15.91 -20.71
N SER A 493 -1.91 15.94 -19.63
CA SER A 493 -2.32 15.79 -18.24
C SER A 493 -1.94 17.05 -17.41
N PRO A 494 -2.67 18.17 -17.55
CA PRO A 494 -2.45 19.36 -16.75
C PRO A 494 -2.88 19.15 -15.30
N ARG A 495 -2.12 19.71 -14.35
CA ARG A 495 -2.36 19.65 -12.91
C ARG A 495 -2.06 21.00 -12.29
N VAL A 496 -2.96 21.47 -11.42
CA VAL A 496 -2.78 22.72 -10.66
C VAL A 496 -3.22 22.49 -9.24
N SER A 497 -2.44 22.96 -8.31
CA SER A 497 -2.76 22.95 -6.88
C SER A 497 -2.53 24.33 -6.26
N LEU A 498 -3.29 24.62 -5.22
CA LEU A 498 -3.23 25.85 -4.47
C LEU A 498 -3.40 25.56 -2.99
N SER A 499 -2.57 26.20 -2.15
CA SER A 499 -2.72 26.19 -0.70
C SER A 499 -2.61 27.62 -0.18
N TYR A 500 -3.63 28.07 0.53
CA TYR A 500 -3.71 29.44 1.07
C TYR A 500 -3.93 29.44 2.56
N GLN A 501 -3.00 30.09 3.27
CA GLN A 501 -3.06 30.32 4.69
C GLN A 501 -4.07 31.43 5.02
N LEU A 502 -5.21 31.05 5.63
CA LEU A 502 -6.30 31.97 5.95
C LEU A 502 -6.03 32.84 7.18
N THR A 503 -5.24 32.32 8.13
CA THR A 503 -4.92 33.01 9.39
C THR A 503 -3.42 33.24 9.53
N PRO A 504 -2.96 34.35 10.14
CA PRO A 504 -1.54 34.65 10.29
C PRO A 504 -0.74 33.58 11.06
N ASN A 505 -1.37 32.87 11.99
CA ASN A 505 -0.76 31.81 12.80
C ASN A 505 -0.83 30.42 12.16
N ASP A 506 -1.15 30.33 10.86
CA ASP A 506 -1.29 29.09 10.08
C ASP A 506 -2.22 28.04 10.73
N GLN A 507 -3.22 28.48 11.47
CA GLN A 507 -4.23 27.56 12.04
C GLN A 507 -5.23 27.10 11.00
N TRP A 508 -5.66 27.98 10.09
CA TRP A 508 -6.59 27.66 9.02
C TRP A 508 -5.92 27.76 7.67
N ARG A 509 -6.04 26.72 6.88
CA ARG A 509 -5.51 26.64 5.52
C ARG A 509 -6.58 26.14 4.56
N PHE A 510 -6.77 26.85 3.47
CA PHE A 510 -7.59 26.41 2.34
C PHE A 510 -6.69 25.74 1.29
N ASN A 511 -7.09 24.57 0.82
CA ASN A 511 -6.39 23.82 -0.21
C ASN A 511 -7.34 23.48 -1.36
N ALA A 512 -6.86 23.55 -2.60
CA ALA A 512 -7.61 23.13 -3.78
C ALA A 512 -6.68 22.52 -4.82
N SER A 513 -7.20 21.58 -5.62
CA SER A 513 -6.47 20.97 -6.72
C SER A 513 -7.41 20.56 -7.85
N VAL A 514 -6.93 20.75 -9.07
CA VAL A 514 -7.55 20.24 -10.29
C VAL A 514 -6.47 19.51 -11.10
N GLY A 515 -6.77 18.29 -11.57
CA GLY A 515 -5.80 17.52 -12.34
C GLY A 515 -6.47 16.52 -13.28
N ARG A 516 -5.82 16.27 -14.40
CA ARG A 516 -6.17 15.23 -15.36
C ARG A 516 -5.14 14.13 -15.33
N TYR A 517 -5.60 12.89 -15.41
CA TYR A 517 -4.77 11.69 -15.28
C TYR A 517 -5.18 10.68 -16.35
N TYR A 518 -4.19 9.92 -16.83
CA TYR A 518 -4.39 8.89 -17.84
C TYR A 518 -3.74 7.59 -17.41
N LYS A 519 -4.34 6.46 -17.84
CA LYS A 519 -3.83 5.11 -17.63
C LYS A 519 -3.94 4.30 -18.91
N ILE A 520 -2.84 3.67 -19.30
CA ILE A 520 -2.83 2.69 -20.39
C ILE A 520 -3.74 1.49 -20.02
N PRO A 521 -4.48 0.89 -20.96
CA PRO A 521 -5.17 -0.37 -20.73
C PRO A 521 -4.19 -1.45 -20.23
N THR A 522 -4.66 -2.38 -19.40
CA THR A 522 -3.79 -3.46 -18.86
C THR A 522 -3.27 -4.36 -19.98
N TYR A 523 -2.16 -5.06 -19.75
CA TYR A 523 -1.57 -5.99 -20.73
C TYR A 523 -2.55 -7.09 -21.13
N THR A 524 -3.39 -7.54 -20.20
CA THR A 524 -4.47 -8.51 -20.46
C THR A 524 -5.47 -8.00 -21.50
N MET A 525 -5.83 -6.70 -21.44
CA MET A 525 -6.70 -6.08 -22.44
C MET A 525 -5.98 -5.89 -23.77
N LEU A 526 -4.79 -5.30 -23.77
CA LEU A 526 -4.03 -5.01 -24.99
C LEU A 526 -3.66 -6.30 -25.74
N GLY A 527 -3.29 -7.34 -25.01
CA GLY A 527 -2.90 -8.64 -25.56
C GLY A 527 -4.08 -9.53 -25.97
N PHE A 528 -5.34 -9.15 -25.71
CA PHE A 528 -6.48 -9.98 -26.07
C PHE A 528 -6.65 -10.11 -27.59
N GLN A 529 -6.65 -11.36 -28.08
CA GLN A 529 -6.82 -11.68 -29.50
C GLN A 529 -8.16 -12.37 -29.76
N GLY A 530 -8.79 -11.98 -30.85
CA GLY A 530 -9.95 -12.69 -31.37
C GLY A 530 -9.56 -14.03 -32.06
N LEU A 531 -10.57 -14.78 -32.52
CA LEU A 531 -10.39 -16.10 -33.15
C LEU A 531 -9.49 -16.08 -34.39
N ASN A 532 -9.29 -14.93 -35.01
CA ASN A 532 -8.45 -14.72 -36.21
C ASN A 532 -7.01 -14.26 -35.85
N GLY A 533 -6.64 -14.25 -34.58
CA GLY A 533 -5.32 -13.81 -34.13
C GLY A 533 -5.10 -12.29 -34.17
N VAL A 534 -6.15 -11.50 -34.37
CA VAL A 534 -6.08 -10.02 -34.37
C VAL A 534 -6.26 -9.50 -32.96
N PHE A 535 -5.43 -8.52 -32.57
CA PHE A 535 -5.58 -7.81 -31.31
C PHE A 535 -6.84 -6.94 -31.33
N VAL A 536 -7.88 -7.37 -30.61
CA VAL A 536 -9.21 -6.76 -30.65
C VAL A 536 -9.21 -5.38 -30.02
N ASN A 537 -8.40 -5.18 -28.97
CA ASN A 537 -8.39 -3.98 -28.14
C ASN A 537 -7.21 -3.03 -28.45
N GLN A 538 -6.47 -3.24 -29.57
CA GLN A 538 -5.30 -2.43 -29.91
C GLN A 538 -5.61 -0.95 -30.09
N ASN A 539 -6.84 -0.60 -30.49
CA ASN A 539 -7.31 0.76 -30.67
C ASN A 539 -7.93 1.39 -29.40
N ALA A 540 -7.88 0.69 -28.27
CA ALA A 540 -8.40 1.22 -27.01
C ALA A 540 -7.62 2.47 -26.58
N ARG A 541 -8.35 3.52 -26.22
CA ARG A 541 -7.79 4.77 -25.69
C ARG A 541 -7.34 4.58 -24.24
N TYR A 542 -6.41 5.42 -23.81
CA TYR A 542 -6.06 5.51 -22.39
C TYR A 542 -7.30 5.96 -21.60
N ALA A 543 -7.59 5.23 -20.52
CA ALA A 543 -8.61 5.63 -19.57
C ALA A 543 -8.23 6.96 -18.93
N ARG A 544 -9.18 7.89 -18.80
CA ARG A 544 -8.98 9.24 -18.27
C ARG A 544 -9.77 9.44 -16.97
N SER A 545 -9.16 10.14 -16.02
CA SER A 545 -9.83 10.62 -14.79
C SER A 545 -9.50 12.09 -14.57
N ASP A 546 -10.53 12.94 -14.49
CA ASP A 546 -10.41 14.35 -14.14
C ASP A 546 -10.80 14.53 -12.68
N HIS A 547 -9.90 15.07 -11.84
CA HIS A 547 -10.09 15.25 -10.41
C HIS A 547 -10.28 16.73 -10.07
N TYR A 548 -11.24 17.00 -9.19
CA TYR A 548 -11.51 18.30 -8.57
C TYR A 548 -11.61 18.08 -7.07
N VAL A 549 -10.73 18.72 -6.30
CA VAL A 549 -10.71 18.58 -4.84
C VAL A 549 -10.52 19.93 -4.20
N ALA A 550 -11.28 20.19 -3.14
CA ALA A 550 -11.10 21.38 -2.31
C ALA A 550 -11.35 21.04 -0.85
N GLY A 551 -10.62 21.67 0.06
CA GLY A 551 -10.74 21.39 1.48
C GLY A 551 -10.19 22.45 2.38
N LEU A 552 -10.53 22.31 3.66
CA LEU A 552 -10.05 23.15 4.77
C LEU A 552 -9.24 22.28 5.74
N GLU A 553 -8.09 22.76 6.14
CA GLU A 553 -7.30 22.21 7.23
C GLU A 553 -7.35 23.16 8.41
N TYR A 554 -7.61 22.62 9.60
CA TYR A 554 -7.51 23.30 10.87
C TYR A 554 -6.47 22.63 11.76
N ARG A 555 -5.42 23.34 12.13
CA ARG A 555 -4.35 22.86 13.00
C ARG A 555 -4.67 23.14 14.46
N ILE A 556 -4.73 22.08 15.25
CA ILE A 556 -4.98 22.10 16.67
C ILE A 556 -3.64 21.98 17.40
N GLY A 557 -2.90 23.10 17.47
CA GLY A 557 -1.53 23.08 17.99
C GLY A 557 -0.55 22.31 17.10
N PRO A 558 0.64 21.93 17.62
CA PRO A 558 1.73 21.36 16.81
C PRO A 558 1.55 19.87 16.46
N ALA A 559 0.62 19.18 17.08
CA ALA A 559 0.53 17.71 16.99
C ALA A 559 -0.82 17.18 16.50
N ALA A 560 -1.81 18.06 16.23
CA ALA A 560 -3.11 17.61 15.78
C ALA A 560 -3.62 18.46 14.62
N ARG A 561 -4.39 17.81 13.72
CA ARG A 561 -5.11 18.49 12.64
C ARG A 561 -6.49 17.90 12.42
N LEU A 562 -7.38 18.73 11.92
CA LEU A 562 -8.68 18.37 11.38
C LEU A 562 -8.72 18.82 9.91
N THR A 563 -9.09 17.93 8.98
CA THR A 563 -9.31 18.29 7.57
C THR A 563 -10.72 17.94 7.15
N ALA A 564 -11.30 18.77 6.30
CA ALA A 564 -12.56 18.51 5.62
C ALA A 564 -12.35 18.74 4.14
N GLU A 565 -12.57 17.72 3.31
CA GLU A 565 -12.34 17.75 1.87
C GLU A 565 -13.61 17.36 1.13
N GLY A 566 -13.94 18.05 0.02
CA GLY A 566 -14.89 17.64 -0.98
C GLY A 566 -14.14 17.22 -2.24
N PHE A 567 -14.56 16.14 -2.87
CA PHE A 567 -13.92 15.63 -4.08
C PHE A 567 -14.93 15.23 -5.16
N LEU A 568 -14.50 15.36 -6.42
CA LEU A 568 -15.16 14.83 -7.61
C LEU A 568 -14.10 14.24 -8.54
N LYS A 569 -14.29 12.99 -8.94
CA LYS A 569 -13.55 12.30 -10.00
C LYS A 569 -14.52 12.02 -11.15
N GLN A 570 -14.15 12.39 -12.37
CA GLN A 570 -14.91 12.09 -13.59
C GLN A 570 -14.07 11.22 -14.50
N TYR A 571 -14.59 10.06 -14.83
CA TYR A 571 -13.91 9.10 -15.71
C TYR A 571 -14.48 9.18 -17.11
N SER A 572 -13.61 9.01 -18.09
CA SER A 572 -13.94 8.93 -19.52
C SER A 572 -13.03 7.91 -20.21
N ASN A 573 -13.43 7.41 -21.35
CA ASN A 573 -12.73 6.34 -22.07
C ASN A 573 -12.50 5.11 -21.16
N TYR A 574 -13.44 4.84 -20.25
CA TYR A 574 -13.28 3.73 -19.31
C TYR A 574 -13.60 2.41 -20.02
N PRO A 575 -12.78 1.33 -19.80
CA PRO A 575 -13.02 0.04 -20.42
C PRO A 575 -14.35 -0.58 -19.97
N VAL A 576 -15.16 -1.01 -20.94
CA VAL A 576 -16.43 -1.72 -20.74
C VAL A 576 -16.34 -3.10 -21.37
N SER A 577 -16.66 -4.14 -20.62
CA SER A 577 -16.75 -5.52 -21.09
C SER A 577 -17.82 -5.63 -22.20
N VAL A 578 -17.43 -6.18 -23.34
CA VAL A 578 -18.39 -6.52 -24.41
C VAL A 578 -19.22 -7.74 -24.01
N LEU A 579 -18.62 -8.66 -23.25
CA LEU A 579 -19.27 -9.90 -22.80
C LEU A 579 -20.38 -9.62 -21.78
N ASP A 580 -20.08 -8.84 -20.75
CA ASP A 580 -20.98 -8.64 -19.59
C ASP A 580 -21.70 -7.28 -19.63
N GLY A 581 -21.34 -6.41 -20.56
CA GLY A 581 -21.98 -5.11 -20.76
C GLY A 581 -21.74 -4.09 -19.65
N VAL A 582 -20.79 -4.32 -18.75
CA VAL A 582 -20.49 -3.46 -17.59
C VAL A 582 -19.06 -2.91 -17.63
N ALA A 583 -18.84 -1.76 -16.97
CA ALA A 583 -17.50 -1.23 -16.81
C ALA A 583 -16.59 -2.22 -16.04
N LEU A 584 -15.34 -2.34 -16.49
CA LEU A 584 -14.36 -3.20 -15.82
C LEU A 584 -14.03 -2.75 -14.38
N ALA A 585 -14.41 -1.53 -13.99
CA ALA A 585 -14.40 -1.09 -12.60
C ALA A 585 -15.24 -1.98 -11.68
N ASN A 586 -16.27 -2.63 -12.19
CA ASN A 586 -17.17 -3.51 -11.44
C ASN A 586 -16.71 -4.98 -11.42
N LYS A 587 -15.57 -5.28 -12.02
CA LYS A 587 -14.94 -6.61 -12.08
C LYS A 587 -13.62 -6.60 -11.27
N GLY A 588 -12.97 -7.74 -11.13
CA GLY A 588 -11.67 -7.84 -10.46
C GLY A 588 -11.72 -7.85 -8.93
N GLY A 589 -12.89 -8.06 -8.33
CA GLY A 589 -13.05 -8.31 -6.90
C GLY A 589 -12.77 -9.76 -6.49
N GLY A 590 -12.67 -10.68 -7.44
CA GLY A 590 -12.31 -12.09 -7.28
C GLY A 590 -10.83 -12.36 -7.61
N PHE A 591 -10.52 -13.63 -7.83
CA PHE A 591 -9.19 -14.11 -8.21
C PHE A 591 -9.05 -14.38 -9.72
N GLU A 592 -10.05 -14.04 -10.53
CA GLU A 592 -9.99 -14.21 -11.98
C GLU A 592 -9.07 -13.18 -12.63
N VAL A 593 -8.52 -13.53 -13.80
CA VAL A 593 -7.75 -12.62 -14.64
C VAL A 593 -8.67 -11.53 -15.19
N LEU A 594 -8.34 -10.27 -14.93
CA LEU A 594 -9.16 -9.14 -15.35
C LEU A 594 -8.74 -8.63 -16.74
N GLY A 595 -9.72 -8.40 -17.62
CA GLY A 595 -9.52 -7.73 -18.92
C GLY A 595 -9.05 -8.64 -20.04
N ASN A 596 -8.98 -9.97 -19.83
CA ASN A 596 -8.69 -10.96 -20.88
C ASN A 596 -9.94 -11.21 -21.76
N GLU A 597 -10.49 -10.13 -22.30
CA GLU A 597 -11.74 -10.09 -23.04
C GLU A 597 -11.80 -8.89 -24.01
N ALA A 598 -12.76 -8.93 -24.96
CA ALA A 598 -13.05 -7.78 -25.81
C ALA A 598 -13.68 -6.65 -25.00
N ILE A 599 -13.18 -5.42 -25.21
CA ILE A 599 -13.69 -4.23 -24.55
C ILE A 599 -14.10 -3.14 -25.55
N THR A 600 -14.93 -2.22 -25.09
CA THR A 600 -15.09 -0.88 -25.67
C THR A 600 -14.55 0.15 -24.69
N ASP A 601 -14.09 1.29 -25.19
CA ASP A 601 -13.50 2.38 -24.40
C ASP A 601 -14.42 3.61 -24.31
N ASN A 602 -15.72 3.39 -24.35
CA ASN A 602 -16.74 4.43 -24.30
C ASN A 602 -17.40 4.59 -22.92
N GLY A 603 -16.93 3.86 -21.94
CA GLY A 603 -17.44 3.95 -20.57
C GLY A 603 -17.15 5.30 -19.93
N GLU A 604 -18.08 5.75 -19.12
CA GLU A 604 -17.95 6.91 -18.25
C GLU A 604 -18.10 6.48 -16.80
N GLY A 605 -17.55 7.27 -15.90
CA GLY A 605 -17.70 7.04 -14.46
C GLY A 605 -17.64 8.34 -13.69
N ARG A 606 -18.13 8.31 -12.46
CA ARG A 606 -17.99 9.40 -11.52
C ARG A 606 -17.89 8.89 -10.09
N SER A 607 -17.03 9.51 -9.32
CA SER A 607 -16.99 9.32 -7.88
C SER A 607 -16.90 10.68 -7.20
N TYR A 608 -17.80 10.95 -6.25
CA TYR A 608 -17.87 12.23 -5.57
C TYR A 608 -18.32 12.08 -4.14
N GLY A 609 -17.86 12.99 -3.27
CA GLY A 609 -18.17 12.91 -1.86
C GLY A 609 -17.43 13.90 -1.00
N MET A 610 -17.46 13.64 0.30
CA MET A 610 -16.74 14.42 1.30
C MET A 610 -15.99 13.51 2.28
N GLU A 611 -14.88 14.02 2.80
CA GLU A 611 -14.05 13.36 3.79
C GLU A 611 -13.78 14.28 4.98
N LEU A 612 -13.88 13.72 6.19
CA LEU A 612 -13.44 14.34 7.42
C LEU A 612 -12.32 13.50 8.00
N LEU A 613 -11.21 14.13 8.38
CA LEU A 613 -10.08 13.47 9.01
C LEU A 613 -9.65 14.26 10.25
N TYR A 614 -9.61 13.58 11.39
CA TYR A 614 -8.88 14.04 12.57
C TYR A 614 -7.64 13.18 12.76
N GLN A 615 -6.47 13.80 12.91
CA GLN A 615 -5.21 13.13 13.16
C GLN A 615 -4.48 13.78 14.33
N GLN A 616 -4.10 12.93 15.30
CA GLN A 616 -3.33 13.31 16.48
C GLN A 616 -2.02 12.53 16.51
N LYS A 617 -0.88 13.23 16.44
CA LYS A 617 0.43 12.65 16.69
C LYS A 617 0.65 12.44 18.20
N LEU A 618 1.62 11.59 18.56
CA LEU A 618 1.84 11.26 19.98
C LEU A 618 2.04 12.50 20.83
N THR A 619 1.03 12.79 21.68
CA THR A 619 1.06 13.87 22.65
C THR A 619 0.75 13.29 24.01
N LYS A 620 1.63 13.54 24.97
CA LYS A 620 1.62 12.85 26.25
C LYS A 620 1.73 11.33 26.05
N ASN A 621 0.62 10.63 26.00
CA ASN A 621 0.58 9.17 25.89
C ASN A 621 -0.37 8.68 24.79
N PHE A 622 -1.09 9.56 24.10
CA PHE A 622 -2.11 9.22 23.12
C PHE A 622 -1.72 9.66 21.71
N TYR A 623 -2.01 8.81 20.74
CA TYR A 623 -2.00 9.13 19.31
C TYR A 623 -3.18 8.44 18.63
N GLY A 624 -3.65 8.98 17.50
CA GLY A 624 -4.74 8.34 16.77
C GLY A 624 -5.15 9.08 15.50
N ILE A 625 -5.94 8.40 14.71
CA ILE A 625 -6.55 8.89 13.49
C ILE A 625 -8.02 8.49 13.49
N PHE A 626 -8.89 9.41 13.12
CA PHE A 626 -10.30 9.16 12.86
C PHE A 626 -10.64 9.71 11.48
N ALA A 627 -11.26 8.89 10.63
CA ALA A 627 -11.68 9.30 9.31
C ALA A 627 -13.15 8.91 9.06
N TYR A 628 -13.86 9.80 8.39
CA TYR A 628 -15.21 9.56 7.88
C TYR A 628 -15.29 10.00 6.42
N THR A 629 -15.77 9.12 5.55
CA THR A 629 -16.01 9.41 4.14
C THR A 629 -17.46 9.11 3.80
N TYR A 630 -18.11 10.08 3.15
CA TYR A 630 -19.41 9.90 2.51
C TYR A 630 -19.26 10.11 1.01
N PHE A 631 -19.58 9.10 0.20
CA PHE A 631 -19.29 9.17 -1.23
C PHE A 631 -20.27 8.33 -2.06
N PHE A 632 -20.25 8.60 -3.37
CA PHE A 632 -20.93 7.87 -4.43
C PHE A 632 -19.91 7.43 -5.46
N SER A 633 -20.05 6.22 -5.99
CA SER A 633 -19.24 5.72 -7.09
C SER A 633 -20.14 5.01 -8.08
N GLU A 634 -20.13 5.48 -9.33
CA GLU A 634 -21.05 5.05 -10.37
C GLU A 634 -20.33 4.98 -11.71
N PHE A 635 -20.59 3.94 -12.50
CA PHE A 635 -20.04 3.75 -13.84
C PHE A 635 -21.15 3.37 -14.83
N THR A 636 -20.99 3.75 -16.10
CA THR A 636 -21.83 3.29 -17.18
C THR A 636 -21.31 1.95 -17.71
N GLY A 637 -22.21 1.12 -18.25
CA GLY A 637 -21.87 -0.04 -19.05
C GLY A 637 -21.99 0.25 -20.54
N VAL A 638 -22.43 -0.74 -21.32
CA VAL A 638 -22.79 -0.58 -22.74
C VAL A 638 -23.93 0.44 -22.91
N GLY A 639 -24.85 0.51 -21.93
CA GLY A 639 -25.84 1.58 -21.83
C GLY A 639 -25.27 2.84 -21.22
N SER A 640 -25.91 3.99 -21.48
CA SER A 640 -25.49 5.31 -20.96
C SER A 640 -25.93 5.61 -19.52
N SER A 641 -26.61 4.69 -18.86
CA SER A 641 -27.10 4.87 -17.49
C SER A 641 -25.97 4.62 -16.50
N TYR A 642 -25.81 5.54 -15.52
CA TYR A 642 -24.91 5.33 -14.38
C TYR A 642 -25.49 4.31 -13.41
N LEU A 643 -24.73 3.26 -13.11
CA LEU A 643 -25.05 2.25 -12.13
C LEU A 643 -24.09 2.33 -10.94
N PRO A 644 -24.54 2.10 -9.69
CA PRO A 644 -23.68 2.05 -8.54
C PRO A 644 -22.57 1.00 -8.73
N SER A 645 -21.32 1.40 -8.46
CA SER A 645 -20.17 0.49 -8.47
C SER A 645 -20.27 -0.53 -7.33
N VAL A 646 -19.68 -1.71 -7.50
CA VAL A 646 -19.50 -2.70 -6.42
C VAL A 646 -18.65 -2.17 -5.26
N TRP A 647 -18.03 -1.01 -5.38
CA TRP A 647 -17.24 -0.34 -4.36
C TRP A 647 -17.99 0.78 -3.63
N ASP A 648 -19.23 1.07 -4.00
CA ASP A 648 -20.06 2.15 -3.46
C ASP A 648 -20.65 1.78 -2.09
N SER A 649 -19.84 1.82 -1.05
CA SER A 649 -20.29 1.58 0.34
C SER A 649 -21.00 2.76 0.97
N ARG A 650 -21.13 3.90 0.30
CA ARG A 650 -21.70 5.18 0.80
C ARG A 650 -20.98 5.77 2.00
N HIS A 651 -20.86 5.02 3.08
CA HIS A 651 -20.28 5.46 4.34
C HIS A 651 -19.08 4.61 4.69
N LEU A 652 -17.95 5.25 4.92
CA LEU A 652 -16.75 4.63 5.47
C LEU A 652 -16.37 5.36 6.76
N ILE A 653 -16.16 4.61 7.83
CA ILE A 653 -15.62 5.13 9.09
C ILE A 653 -14.39 4.30 9.42
N SER A 654 -13.31 4.96 9.77
CA SER A 654 -12.16 4.32 10.37
C SER A 654 -11.66 5.09 11.57
N PHE A 655 -11.33 4.36 12.61
CA PHE A 655 -10.61 4.84 13.78
C PHE A 655 -9.44 3.91 14.04
N SER A 656 -8.28 4.48 14.34
CA SER A 656 -7.13 3.73 14.83
C SER A 656 -6.36 4.62 15.81
N GLY A 657 -5.94 4.07 16.94
CA GLY A 657 -5.18 4.82 17.91
C GLY A 657 -4.57 3.95 18.99
N GLY A 658 -3.59 4.52 19.71
CA GLY A 658 -2.89 3.85 20.78
C GLY A 658 -2.66 4.73 21.99
N TYR A 659 -2.59 4.10 23.14
CA TYR A 659 -2.26 4.71 24.42
C TYR A 659 -1.05 4.04 25.06
N LYS A 660 0.00 4.83 25.30
CA LYS A 660 1.26 4.36 25.91
C LYS A 660 1.17 4.43 27.43
N LEU A 661 1.24 3.28 28.05
CA LEU A 661 1.22 3.10 29.50
C LEU A 661 2.64 3.08 30.09
N LYS A 662 2.74 3.16 31.42
CA LYS A 662 4.01 3.02 32.14
C LYS A 662 4.65 1.65 31.88
N LYS A 663 5.97 1.55 32.06
CA LYS A 663 6.75 0.31 31.89
C LYS A 663 6.66 -0.30 30.48
N ASN A 664 6.57 0.53 29.43
CA ASN A 664 6.55 0.13 28.03
C ASN A 664 5.39 -0.83 27.65
N TRP A 665 4.24 -0.67 28.28
CA TRP A 665 2.99 -1.21 27.80
C TRP A 665 2.34 -0.25 26.79
N GLU A 666 1.68 -0.79 25.79
CA GLU A 666 0.89 -0.05 24.82
C GLU A 666 -0.43 -0.77 24.57
N LEU A 667 -1.52 -0.04 24.61
CA LEU A 667 -2.85 -0.52 24.26
C LEU A 667 -3.31 0.23 23.01
N SER A 668 -3.69 -0.48 21.98
CA SER A 668 -4.19 0.11 20.74
C SER A 668 -5.51 -0.52 20.29
N ALA A 669 -6.33 0.26 19.60
CA ALA A 669 -7.61 -0.18 19.10
C ALA A 669 -7.84 0.35 17.69
N ARG A 670 -8.60 -0.43 16.90
CA ARG A 670 -9.06 -0.06 15.57
C ARG A 670 -10.55 -0.36 15.44
N TRP A 671 -11.27 0.52 14.78
CA TRP A 671 -12.63 0.30 14.34
C TRP A 671 -12.76 0.68 12.87
N ARG A 672 -13.37 -0.20 12.08
CA ARG A 672 -13.72 0.03 10.69
C ARG A 672 -15.20 -0.25 10.47
N TYR A 673 -15.82 0.63 9.71
CA TYR A 673 -17.21 0.49 9.28
C TYR A 673 -17.33 0.83 7.80
N ALA A 674 -18.04 0.01 7.05
CA ALA A 674 -18.48 0.29 5.70
C ALA A 674 -19.99 0.09 5.61
N GLY A 675 -20.68 0.97 4.91
CA GLY A 675 -22.12 0.88 4.70
C GLY A 675 -22.49 -0.27 3.76
N LYS A 676 -23.76 -0.27 3.33
CA LYS A 676 -24.27 -1.28 2.41
C LYS A 676 -23.57 -1.21 1.06
N THR A 677 -22.83 -2.25 0.70
CA THR A 677 -22.03 -2.33 -0.53
C THR A 677 -22.80 -3.12 -1.60
N PRO A 678 -22.96 -2.58 -2.83
CA PRO A 678 -23.56 -3.34 -3.93
C PRO A 678 -22.70 -4.56 -4.27
N TYR A 679 -23.35 -5.62 -4.74
CA TYR A 679 -22.67 -6.79 -5.30
C TYR A 679 -23.46 -7.33 -6.50
N VAL A 680 -22.80 -8.17 -7.29
CA VAL A 680 -23.44 -8.85 -8.44
C VAL A 680 -23.87 -10.24 -7.98
N PRO A 681 -25.16 -10.60 -8.07
CA PRO A 681 -25.63 -11.91 -7.67
C PRO A 681 -25.20 -13.01 -8.65
N THR A 682 -25.22 -14.25 -8.20
CA THR A 682 -24.92 -15.44 -9.01
C THR A 682 -26.06 -15.74 -9.98
N ASP A 683 -25.72 -16.01 -11.26
CA ASP A 683 -26.61 -16.71 -12.20
C ASP A 683 -26.56 -18.22 -11.88
N VAL A 684 -27.56 -18.71 -11.16
CA VAL A 684 -27.59 -20.09 -10.66
C VAL A 684 -27.66 -21.10 -11.80
N ASP A 685 -28.43 -20.81 -12.87
CA ASP A 685 -28.57 -21.71 -14.00
C ASP A 685 -27.33 -21.77 -14.87
N ALA A 686 -26.70 -20.62 -15.14
CA ALA A 686 -25.44 -20.57 -15.85
C ALA A 686 -24.32 -21.23 -15.05
N SER A 687 -24.25 -20.97 -13.74
CA SER A 687 -23.28 -21.59 -12.83
C SER A 687 -23.45 -23.11 -12.73
N LEU A 688 -24.68 -23.63 -12.71
CA LEU A 688 -24.92 -25.08 -12.72
C LEU A 688 -24.34 -25.75 -13.98
N ARG A 689 -24.49 -25.09 -15.15
CA ARG A 689 -23.94 -25.58 -16.41
C ARG A 689 -22.42 -25.54 -16.47
N ALA A 690 -21.84 -24.51 -15.86
CA ALA A 690 -20.40 -24.23 -15.88
C ALA A 690 -19.66 -24.78 -14.65
N TYR A 691 -20.36 -25.34 -13.67
CA TYR A 691 -19.78 -25.77 -12.40
C TYR A 691 -18.48 -26.60 -12.58
N PRO A 692 -17.40 -26.29 -11.84
CA PRO A 692 -17.31 -25.46 -10.63
C PRO A 692 -17.15 -23.94 -10.86
N GLU A 693 -17.24 -23.45 -12.09
CA GLU A 693 -17.25 -22.02 -12.36
C GLU A 693 -18.55 -21.39 -11.87
N ILE A 694 -18.46 -20.29 -11.10
CA ILE A 694 -19.60 -19.50 -10.66
C ILE A 694 -19.75 -18.30 -11.58
N ILE A 695 -20.86 -18.21 -12.25
CA ILE A 695 -21.18 -17.14 -13.20
C ILE A 695 -22.02 -16.06 -12.50
N LEU A 696 -21.57 -14.81 -12.62
CA LEU A 696 -22.27 -13.65 -12.05
C LEU A 696 -23.27 -13.07 -13.05
N ASP A 697 -24.44 -12.67 -12.59
CA ASP A 697 -25.45 -11.99 -13.39
C ASP A 697 -25.24 -10.47 -13.36
N TYR A 698 -24.37 -9.97 -14.22
CA TYR A 698 -24.06 -8.54 -14.31
C TYR A 698 -25.27 -7.66 -14.74
N SER A 699 -26.34 -8.26 -15.29
CA SER A 699 -27.56 -7.52 -15.59
C SER A 699 -28.28 -7.03 -14.32
N GLN A 700 -27.98 -7.65 -13.18
CA GLN A 700 -28.51 -7.27 -11.88
C GLN A 700 -27.54 -6.40 -11.03
N LEU A 701 -26.49 -5.85 -11.63
CA LEU A 701 -25.56 -4.95 -10.92
C LEU A 701 -26.33 -3.81 -10.24
N GLY A 702 -26.04 -3.60 -8.94
CA GLY A 702 -26.64 -2.56 -8.11
C GLY A 702 -28.04 -2.86 -7.56
N THR A 703 -28.66 -4.00 -7.93
CA THR A 703 -30.00 -4.41 -7.40
C THR A 703 -29.92 -4.95 -5.98
N LYS A 704 -28.84 -5.66 -5.65
CA LYS A 704 -28.59 -6.24 -4.33
C LYS A 704 -27.46 -5.53 -3.60
N LYS A 705 -27.54 -5.51 -2.26
CA LYS A 705 -26.52 -4.90 -1.39
C LYS A 705 -26.26 -5.79 -0.19
N LEU A 706 -24.99 -5.92 0.17
CA LEU A 706 -24.56 -6.54 1.41
C LEU A 706 -25.01 -5.73 2.63
N ASN A 707 -25.12 -6.38 3.77
CA ASN A 707 -25.27 -5.71 5.05
C ASN A 707 -24.04 -4.84 5.37
N PRO A 708 -24.18 -3.84 6.26
CA PRO A 708 -23.03 -3.05 6.68
C PRO A 708 -21.95 -3.92 7.33
N PHE A 709 -20.70 -3.59 7.05
CA PHE A 709 -19.52 -4.20 7.66
C PHE A 709 -19.09 -3.40 8.88
N SER A 710 -18.81 -4.06 10.00
CA SER A 710 -18.23 -3.43 11.19
C SER A 710 -17.21 -4.35 11.84
N LEU A 711 -16.01 -3.86 12.11
CA LEU A 711 -14.94 -4.66 12.70
C LEU A 711 -14.20 -3.84 13.76
N VAL A 712 -14.06 -4.40 14.95
CA VAL A 712 -13.26 -3.81 16.05
C VAL A 712 -12.14 -4.76 16.41
N ASP A 713 -10.92 -4.24 16.43
CA ASP A 713 -9.72 -4.98 16.83
C ASP A 713 -9.04 -4.26 17.99
N VAL A 714 -8.43 -5.03 18.88
CA VAL A 714 -7.69 -4.54 20.05
C VAL A 714 -6.36 -5.24 20.15
N ARG A 715 -5.29 -4.47 20.39
CA ARG A 715 -3.95 -5.01 20.53
C ARG A 715 -3.28 -4.49 21.79
N VAL A 716 -2.52 -5.36 22.44
CA VAL A 716 -1.72 -5.08 23.64
C VAL A 716 -0.28 -5.45 23.33
N ASP A 717 0.63 -4.50 23.48
CA ASP A 717 2.07 -4.68 23.33
C ASP A 717 2.78 -4.53 24.67
N LYS A 718 3.80 -5.34 24.90
CA LYS A 718 4.72 -5.22 26.03
C LYS A 718 6.16 -5.34 25.57
N LYS A 719 6.95 -4.29 25.84
CA LYS A 719 8.36 -4.23 25.45
C LYS A 719 9.27 -4.36 26.67
N TRP A 720 10.31 -5.20 26.53
CA TRP A 720 11.42 -5.33 27.47
C TRP A 720 12.73 -4.98 26.77
N ASN A 721 13.64 -4.36 27.51
CA ASN A 721 14.93 -3.96 27.00
C ASN A 721 16.03 -4.60 27.86
N PHE A 722 16.76 -5.55 27.30
CA PHE A 722 17.88 -6.25 27.92
C PHE A 722 19.21 -5.72 27.38
N SER A 723 20.34 -6.14 27.96
CA SER A 723 21.66 -5.64 27.56
C SER A 723 22.08 -6.03 26.13
N LYS A 724 21.58 -7.14 25.60
CA LYS A 724 21.99 -7.70 24.30
C LYS A 724 20.86 -7.75 23.28
N TYR A 725 19.60 -7.58 23.70
CA TYR A 725 18.45 -7.59 22.81
C TYR A 725 17.26 -6.83 23.40
N SER A 726 16.36 -6.41 22.55
CA SER A 726 15.03 -5.92 22.93
C SER A 726 13.98 -6.95 22.54
N LEU A 727 12.97 -7.15 23.38
CA LEU A 727 11.87 -8.08 23.14
C LEU A 727 10.54 -7.32 23.17
N ASN A 728 9.72 -7.46 22.14
CA ASN A 728 8.33 -7.05 22.13
C ASN A 728 7.43 -8.27 21.98
N LEU A 729 6.52 -8.47 22.92
CA LEU A 729 5.42 -9.42 22.80
C LEU A 729 4.14 -8.66 22.58
N TYR A 730 3.33 -9.12 21.64
CA TYR A 730 2.00 -8.55 21.41
C TYR A 730 0.93 -9.62 21.34
N PHE A 731 -0.25 -9.24 21.81
CA PHE A 731 -1.51 -9.97 21.62
C PHE A 731 -2.44 -9.07 20.82
N ASP A 732 -2.95 -9.60 19.73
CA ASP A 732 -3.85 -8.90 18.83
C ASP A 732 -5.16 -9.71 18.70
N PHE A 733 -6.26 -9.10 19.09
CA PHE A 733 -7.59 -9.68 19.06
C PHE A 733 -8.37 -9.02 17.94
N GLN A 734 -8.53 -9.75 16.84
CA GLN A 734 -9.33 -9.29 15.72
C GLN A 734 -10.78 -9.65 15.94
N ASN A 735 -11.67 -8.76 15.46
CA ASN A 735 -13.12 -8.94 15.57
C ASN A 735 -13.61 -9.22 17.01
N VAL A 736 -13.17 -8.42 17.99
CA VAL A 736 -13.51 -8.64 19.41
C VAL A 736 -15.00 -8.61 19.72
N LEU A 737 -15.82 -8.00 18.84
CA LEU A 737 -17.27 -7.95 18.96
C LEU A 737 -17.99 -9.12 18.27
N ALA A 738 -17.25 -10.09 17.72
CA ALA A 738 -17.78 -11.25 17.04
C ALA A 738 -18.85 -10.90 15.96
N GLN A 739 -18.57 -9.83 15.18
CA GLN A 739 -19.47 -9.41 14.09
C GLN A 739 -19.26 -10.27 12.86
N ALA A 740 -20.37 -10.66 12.21
CA ALA A 740 -20.30 -11.37 10.93
C ALA A 740 -19.75 -10.44 9.83
N THR A 741 -18.84 -10.95 8.99
CA THR A 741 -18.46 -10.28 7.76
C THR A 741 -19.50 -10.57 6.68
N PRO A 742 -20.18 -9.56 6.12
CA PRO A 742 -21.18 -9.79 5.09
C PRO A 742 -20.54 -10.28 3.79
N LEU A 743 -21.05 -11.36 3.25
CA LEU A 743 -20.64 -12.01 2.00
C LEU A 743 -21.81 -12.10 1.02
N PRO A 744 -21.55 -12.12 -0.30
CA PRO A 744 -22.54 -12.57 -1.28
C PRO A 744 -22.97 -14.01 -1.01
N GLU A 745 -24.09 -14.42 -1.61
CA GLU A 745 -24.53 -15.82 -1.57
C GLU A 745 -23.46 -16.72 -2.20
N GLU A 746 -23.06 -17.78 -1.52
CA GLU A 746 -22.17 -18.83 -2.00
C GLU A 746 -23.01 -20.06 -2.42
N TYR A 747 -22.61 -20.69 -3.52
CA TYR A 747 -23.32 -21.86 -4.05
C TYR A 747 -22.38 -23.05 -4.21
N GLY A 748 -22.87 -24.24 -3.87
CA GLY A 748 -22.21 -25.51 -4.11
C GLY A 748 -23.15 -26.52 -4.76
N LEU A 749 -22.62 -27.66 -5.21
CA LEU A 749 -23.48 -28.79 -5.66
C LEU A 749 -24.18 -29.41 -4.49
N ALA A 750 -25.48 -29.64 -4.64
CA ALA A 750 -26.25 -30.46 -3.68
C ALA A 750 -25.68 -31.88 -3.63
N ARG A 751 -25.36 -32.35 -2.42
CA ARG A 751 -24.76 -33.66 -2.17
C ARG A 751 -25.51 -34.39 -1.07
N ASP A 752 -25.31 -35.70 -1.01
CA ASP A 752 -25.79 -36.51 0.12
C ASP A 752 -24.82 -36.42 1.32
N SER A 753 -25.14 -37.14 2.38
CA SER A 753 -24.33 -37.19 3.60
C SER A 753 -22.92 -37.83 3.42
N GLU A 754 -22.69 -38.50 2.31
CA GLU A 754 -21.41 -39.10 1.93
C GLU A 754 -20.62 -38.20 0.97
N GLY A 755 -21.15 -37.03 0.63
CA GLY A 755 -20.53 -36.09 -0.27
C GLY A 755 -20.72 -36.39 -1.76
N VAL A 756 -21.60 -37.30 -2.13
CA VAL A 756 -21.89 -37.65 -3.53
C VAL A 756 -22.90 -36.67 -4.11
N ALA A 757 -22.62 -36.11 -5.29
CA ALA A 757 -23.51 -35.17 -5.95
C ALA A 757 -24.85 -35.81 -6.30
N LEU A 758 -25.94 -35.15 -5.95
CA LEU A 758 -27.30 -35.63 -6.23
C LEU A 758 -27.60 -35.65 -7.73
N THR A 759 -28.52 -36.56 -8.13
CA THR A 759 -29.00 -36.61 -9.50
C THR A 759 -30.54 -36.39 -9.48
N PRO A 760 -31.09 -35.39 -10.22
CA PRO A 760 -30.39 -34.44 -11.09
C PRO A 760 -29.50 -33.48 -10.32
N ARG A 761 -28.40 -33.04 -10.94
CA ARG A 761 -27.51 -32.02 -10.36
C ARG A 761 -28.25 -30.72 -10.14
N ARG A 762 -28.04 -30.09 -9.00
CA ARG A 762 -28.56 -28.75 -8.68
C ARG A 762 -27.57 -28.01 -7.80
N LEU A 763 -27.55 -26.69 -7.88
CA LEU A 763 -26.86 -25.85 -6.92
C LEU A 763 -27.77 -25.58 -5.71
N VAL A 764 -27.14 -25.50 -4.56
CA VAL A 764 -27.74 -25.08 -3.31
C VAL A 764 -26.97 -23.93 -2.73
N GLU A 765 -27.67 -23.00 -2.10
CA GLU A 765 -27.02 -21.92 -1.36
C GLU A 765 -26.40 -22.49 -0.09
N ILE A 766 -25.09 -22.22 0.08
CA ILE A 766 -24.35 -22.63 1.26
C ILE A 766 -24.58 -21.59 2.35
N SER A 767 -25.12 -22.02 3.50
CA SER A 767 -25.40 -21.12 4.62
C SER A 767 -24.12 -20.43 5.11
N ASN A 768 -24.17 -19.10 5.15
CA ASN A 768 -23.11 -18.23 5.66
C ASN A 768 -23.22 -17.98 7.18
N ASP A 769 -24.15 -18.63 7.89
CA ASP A 769 -24.50 -18.34 9.28
C ASP A 769 -23.37 -18.57 10.30
N GLN A 770 -22.31 -19.27 9.91
CA GLN A 770 -21.18 -19.60 10.81
C GLN A 770 -19.86 -18.89 10.45
N GLN A 771 -19.82 -18.05 9.42
CA GLN A 771 -18.57 -17.40 9.01
C GLN A 771 -18.23 -16.16 9.84
N ASN A 772 -17.00 -16.19 10.40
CA ASN A 772 -16.29 -15.05 10.95
C ASN A 772 -16.94 -14.35 12.17
N ASN A 773 -17.86 -15.01 12.87
CA ASN A 773 -18.43 -14.52 14.12
C ASN A 773 -17.53 -14.78 15.33
N ILE A 774 -16.29 -15.20 15.11
CA ILE A 774 -15.37 -15.59 16.19
C ILE A 774 -14.27 -14.56 16.29
N PRO A 775 -13.95 -14.05 17.49
CA PRO A 775 -12.73 -13.29 17.71
C PRO A 775 -11.51 -14.14 17.37
N ILE A 776 -10.58 -13.58 16.59
CA ILE A 776 -9.36 -14.27 16.20
C ILE A 776 -8.22 -13.74 17.08
N PRO A 777 -7.80 -14.48 18.13
CA PRO A 777 -6.64 -14.09 18.90
C PRO A 777 -5.38 -14.46 18.14
N THR A 778 -4.48 -13.50 18.00
CA THR A 778 -3.16 -13.70 17.44
C THR A 778 -2.12 -13.20 18.42
N PHE A 779 -0.93 -13.77 18.38
CA PHE A 779 0.20 -13.31 19.17
C PHE A 779 1.45 -13.24 18.29
N GLY A 780 2.39 -12.41 18.70
CA GLY A 780 3.66 -12.36 18.01
C GLY A 780 4.79 -11.91 18.92
N ILE A 781 5.99 -12.20 18.43
CA ILE A 781 7.26 -11.91 19.07
C ILE A 781 8.12 -11.12 18.12
N VAL A 782 8.70 -10.01 18.60
CA VAL A 782 9.70 -9.23 17.85
C VAL A 782 10.93 -9.10 18.72
N MET A 783 12.08 -9.48 18.18
CA MET A 783 13.37 -9.39 18.87
C MET A 783 14.34 -8.57 18.02
N ASP A 784 14.98 -7.58 18.63
CA ASP A 784 16.03 -6.78 18.01
C ASP A 784 17.36 -7.04 18.73
N PHE A 785 18.43 -7.17 17.94
CA PHE A 785 19.79 -7.49 18.39
C PHE A 785 20.79 -6.43 17.96
#